data_a8e4479ea49d2b17e8382809eebb83cb
#
_entry.id   a8e4479ea49d2b17e8382809eebb83cb
#
_cell.length_a   1.000
_cell.length_b   1.000
_cell.length_c   1.000
_cell.angle_alpha   90.00
_cell.angle_beta   90.00
_cell.angle_gamma   90.00
#
_symmetry.space_group_name_H-M   'P 1'
#
loop_
_entity.id
_entity.type
_entity.pdbx_description
1 polymer ?
#
loop_
_entity_poly.entity_id
_entity_poly.type
_entity_poly.pdbx_seq_one_letter_code
_entity_poly.pdbx_strand_id
1 'polypeptide(L)'
;MKIFFSLSLFLIFSALIIINNDLQKSEFTPQGENSDYRNGIKIDNISDYTPTANYDLNVNFNPSSKLLRVKEKMVWINNTDFPTDKIYFHLYANAYKNNKTFFSSYYNLDSEETTSLEFNSIIYNNKSIQLNYRFKDGNVNDSTVAFIQLPYNLLKGDSAVIEFDYKLRVPKSVKRFGYATGRNFSFVSQWFPKAGVFQNGEWICEPYYPWLNFFSDFGDYKVQINVPKSFIVGATGSLVKEDSSSYSKTFSFNQKGVHDFAFFVTDEIIYKKEEYKRKDGTIITINLFVQPEREKYIWRYKDAVKNSLEFFESNIGDYPYQSITLVDVPRTSAVGGMEYPGIFTVSAELFSPHGTMQPEYLVIHEFTHQFFHGLIANNEVYEAWLDEGFTSYIATKIVYKYYGGGFANFKIATHVPVFGLNFLMYREIPIIYTLVDIRVPEGLSAINSYYRNLTIGTIADTSYLLPTRLSYAVNSYSKPELVLLSLERYIGYNNMMVLLKEYYNRYKFQHPTALDFINLAKEREGNKLSWFFREFYYNARVHDYAITAINRTGENEYEVLAERLREGFFENDIVLYTDKDTLFQKWTENVRYKVFKFHTKNEVLAAEIDPYRKNMLDINFANNSFTVNSKYWASISISLRWFFWIQNALMILGSIG
;
A
#
# COMPACT_ATOMS: atom_id res chain seq x y z
N MET A 1 22.49 2.88 30.37
CA MET A 1 23.19 2.26 29.24
C MET A 1 22.32 2.15 27.98
N LYS A 2 21.08 1.68 28.05
CA LYS A 2 20.17 1.63 26.85
C LYS A 2 19.77 3.02 26.30
N ILE A 3 19.67 4.05 27.12
CA ILE A 3 19.33 5.40 26.69
C ILE A 3 20.51 6.08 25.96
N PHE A 4 21.73 5.82 26.40
CA PHE A 4 22.95 6.33 25.74
C PHE A 4 23.16 5.68 24.35
N PHE A 5 22.85 4.40 24.19
CA PHE A 5 22.95 3.71 22.90
C PHE A 5 21.89 4.21 21.89
N SER A 6 20.68 4.50 22.37
CA SER A 6 19.62 5.10 21.55
C SER A 6 19.95 6.52 21.08
N LEU A 7 20.58 7.33 21.95
CA LEU A 7 21.03 8.69 21.60
C LEU A 7 22.21 8.67 20.62
N SER A 8 23.14 7.75 20.78
CA SER A 8 24.30 7.62 19.87
C SER A 8 23.86 7.20 18.47
N LEU A 9 22.92 6.26 18.36
CA LEU A 9 22.35 5.84 17.07
C LEU A 9 21.59 6.98 16.39
N PHE A 10 20.88 7.79 17.19
CA PHE A 10 20.16 8.97 16.72
C PHE A 10 21.10 10.05 16.20
N LEU A 11 22.22 10.28 16.88
CA LEU A 11 23.25 11.26 16.49
C LEU A 11 23.94 10.85 15.17
N ILE A 12 24.24 9.56 14.97
CA ILE A 12 24.83 9.04 13.73
C ILE A 12 23.85 9.18 12.56
N PHE A 13 22.57 8.87 12.77
CA PHE A 13 21.53 9.01 11.73
C PHE A 13 21.31 10.46 11.29
N SER A 14 21.37 11.39 12.23
CA SER A 14 21.16 12.82 11.94
C SER A 14 22.36 13.44 11.21
N ALA A 15 23.58 13.00 11.49
CA ALA A 15 24.78 13.43 10.77
C ALA A 15 24.75 12.97 9.29
N LEU A 16 24.23 11.76 9.01
CA LEU A 16 24.04 11.25 7.66
C LEU A 16 23.00 12.04 6.84
N ILE A 17 21.95 12.55 7.50
CA ILE A 17 20.92 13.38 6.85
C ILE A 17 21.51 14.73 6.39
N ILE A 18 22.40 15.33 7.17
CA ILE A 18 23.01 16.64 6.84
C ILE A 18 24.00 16.52 5.67
N ILE A 19 24.76 15.42 5.60
CA ILE A 19 25.74 15.20 4.52
C ILE A 19 25.03 14.94 3.17
N ASN A 20 23.84 14.33 3.20
CA ASN A 20 23.11 13.98 1.98
C ASN A 20 22.41 15.20 1.31
N ASN A 21 22.13 16.28 2.05
CA ASN A 21 21.46 17.46 1.51
C ASN A 21 22.38 18.33 0.63
N ASP A 22 23.69 18.30 0.85
CA ASP A 22 24.65 19.04 0.02
C ASP A 22 25.03 18.30 -1.28
N LEU A 23 24.82 16.96 -1.34
CA LEU A 23 25.11 16.16 -2.53
C LEU A 23 23.95 16.10 -3.54
N GLN A 24 22.70 16.43 -3.14
CA GLN A 24 21.54 16.41 -4.04
C GLN A 24 21.33 17.68 -4.87
N LYS A 25 22.22 18.67 -4.78
CA LYS A 25 22.14 19.92 -5.61
C LYS A 25 22.86 19.82 -6.96
N SER A 26 23.33 18.67 -7.39
CA SER A 26 23.76 18.50 -8.77
C SER A 26 22.56 18.27 -9.69
N GLU A 27 22.19 19.27 -10.43
CA GLU A 27 21.21 19.20 -11.51
C GLU A 27 21.59 18.10 -12.51
N PHE A 28 20.75 17.06 -12.55
CA PHE A 28 20.84 16.04 -13.58
C PHE A 28 20.09 16.56 -14.82
N THR A 29 20.82 17.04 -15.83
CA THR A 29 20.26 17.32 -17.14
C THR A 29 20.03 16.00 -17.89
N PRO A 30 18.83 15.74 -18.41
CA PRO A 30 18.58 14.54 -19.18
C PRO A 30 19.23 14.68 -20.57
N GLN A 31 20.17 13.81 -20.88
CA GLN A 31 20.58 13.61 -22.27
C GLN A 31 19.85 12.41 -22.87
N GLY A 32 19.20 12.64 -24.03
CA GLY A 32 18.91 11.61 -25.02
C GLY A 32 17.46 11.18 -25.13
N GLU A 33 16.69 11.93 -25.93
CA GLU A 33 15.56 11.39 -26.68
C GLU A 33 16.06 10.30 -27.65
N ASN A 34 15.49 9.10 -27.57
CA ASN A 34 15.38 8.22 -28.73
C ASN A 34 14.08 7.43 -28.67
N SER A 35 13.23 7.81 -29.50
CA SER A 35 12.24 7.27 -30.44
C SER A 35 11.87 5.79 -30.39
N ASP A 36 10.57 5.60 -30.60
CA ASP A 36 9.90 4.50 -31.27
C ASP A 36 9.97 3.09 -30.65
N TYR A 37 9.03 2.84 -29.74
CA TYR A 37 8.36 1.54 -29.65
C TYR A 37 6.84 1.73 -29.63
N ARG A 38 6.26 1.94 -30.84
CA ARG A 38 4.84 1.74 -31.08
C ARG A 38 4.63 0.33 -31.56
N ASN A 39 4.18 -0.56 -30.67
CA ASN A 39 3.33 -1.70 -30.98
C ASN A 39 2.96 -2.38 -29.66
N GLY A 40 2.09 -1.74 -28.86
CA GLY A 40 1.35 -2.34 -27.76
C GLY A 40 -0.13 -2.14 -28.08
N ILE A 41 -0.92 -3.16 -27.92
CA ILE A 41 -2.37 -3.09 -28.02
C ILE A 41 -2.85 -2.05 -27.01
N LYS A 42 -3.37 -0.92 -27.48
CA LYS A 42 -4.01 0.09 -26.66
C LYS A 42 -5.35 -0.44 -26.18
N ILE A 43 -5.45 -0.72 -24.89
CA ILE A 43 -6.74 -0.91 -24.23
C ILE A 43 -7.05 0.43 -23.54
N ASP A 44 -7.76 1.31 -24.23
CA ASP A 44 -7.98 2.69 -23.78
C ASP A 44 -9.34 2.93 -23.10
N ASN A 45 -10.19 1.89 -22.89
CA ASN A 45 -11.53 2.05 -22.31
C ASN A 45 -11.97 0.86 -21.45
N ILE A 46 -12.88 1.13 -20.47
CA ILE A 46 -13.63 0.11 -19.70
C ILE A 46 -14.37 -0.89 -20.61
N SER A 47 -14.60 -0.55 -21.88
CA SER A 47 -15.23 -1.44 -22.86
C SER A 47 -14.44 -2.71 -23.18
N ASP A 48 -13.17 -2.78 -22.80
CA ASP A 48 -12.25 -3.82 -23.26
C ASP A 48 -12.05 -4.96 -22.23
N TYR A 49 -12.72 -4.89 -21.06
CA TYR A 49 -12.70 -6.00 -20.10
C TYR A 49 -13.91 -6.92 -20.33
N THR A 50 -13.76 -8.19 -19.99
CA THR A 50 -14.84 -9.19 -20.06
C THR A 50 -15.36 -9.43 -18.65
N PRO A 51 -16.63 -9.04 -18.33
CA PRO A 51 -17.19 -9.25 -17.01
C PRO A 51 -17.36 -10.75 -16.73
N THR A 52 -16.96 -11.17 -15.52
CA THR A 52 -17.12 -12.56 -15.08
C THR A 52 -18.28 -12.70 -14.11
N ALA A 53 -18.42 -11.80 -13.13
CA ALA A 53 -19.47 -11.86 -12.12
C ALA A 53 -20.23 -10.52 -12.02
N ASN A 54 -21.46 -10.49 -12.55
CA ASN A 54 -22.31 -9.30 -12.55
C ASN A 54 -23.34 -9.35 -11.45
N TYR A 55 -23.59 -8.21 -10.79
CA TYR A 55 -24.45 -8.13 -9.61
C TYR A 55 -25.53 -7.06 -9.76
N ASP A 56 -26.78 -7.42 -9.42
CA ASP A 56 -27.90 -6.51 -9.16
C ASP A 56 -28.34 -6.69 -7.71
N LEU A 57 -28.09 -5.65 -6.90
CA LEU A 57 -28.21 -5.71 -5.44
C LEU A 57 -29.23 -4.68 -4.96
N ASN A 58 -30.30 -5.15 -4.32
CA ASN A 58 -31.31 -4.31 -3.70
C ASN A 58 -31.21 -4.41 -2.18
N VAL A 59 -30.78 -3.32 -1.54
CA VAL A 59 -30.46 -3.24 -0.12
C VAL A 59 -31.47 -2.35 0.59
N ASN A 60 -32.04 -2.85 1.68
CA ASN A 60 -32.76 -2.04 2.65
C ASN A 60 -31.99 -2.08 3.97
N PHE A 61 -31.42 -0.96 4.36
CA PHE A 61 -30.64 -0.84 5.59
C PHE A 61 -31.35 0.01 6.63
N ASN A 62 -31.56 -0.56 7.80
CA ASN A 62 -32.06 0.17 8.97
C ASN A 62 -30.88 0.42 9.95
N PRO A 63 -30.35 1.67 10.00
CA PRO A 63 -29.22 2.01 10.86
C PRO A 63 -29.49 1.87 12.36
N SER A 64 -30.75 1.99 12.80
CA SER A 64 -31.11 1.84 14.22
C SER A 64 -31.04 0.38 14.69
N SER A 65 -31.56 -0.56 13.89
CA SER A 65 -31.48 -1.99 14.19
C SER A 65 -30.19 -2.66 13.69
N LYS A 66 -29.36 -1.93 12.93
CA LYS A 66 -28.15 -2.44 12.29
C LYS A 66 -28.41 -3.63 11.35
N LEU A 67 -29.60 -3.70 10.76
CA LEU A 67 -30.05 -4.82 9.93
C LEU A 67 -30.10 -4.43 8.46
N LEU A 68 -29.37 -5.17 7.61
CA LEU A 68 -29.53 -5.19 6.17
C LEU A 68 -30.54 -6.29 5.78
N ARG A 69 -31.41 -5.98 4.82
CA ARG A 69 -32.19 -6.96 4.06
C ARG A 69 -31.81 -6.79 2.59
N VAL A 70 -31.41 -7.88 1.97
CA VAL A 70 -30.79 -7.83 0.65
C VAL A 70 -31.46 -8.84 -0.28
N LYS A 71 -31.76 -8.38 -1.48
CA LYS A 71 -32.03 -9.24 -2.63
C LYS A 71 -30.92 -9.05 -3.64
N GLU A 72 -30.23 -10.11 -3.95
CA GLU A 72 -29.11 -10.15 -4.86
C GLU A 72 -29.43 -11.06 -6.03
N LYS A 73 -29.12 -10.57 -7.23
CA LYS A 73 -29.08 -11.38 -8.45
C LYS A 73 -27.69 -11.33 -9.01
N MET A 74 -27.02 -12.46 -9.01
CA MET A 74 -25.69 -12.61 -9.59
C MET A 74 -25.79 -13.38 -10.90
N VAL A 75 -25.05 -12.93 -11.91
CA VAL A 75 -24.81 -13.65 -13.17
C VAL A 75 -23.33 -13.93 -13.27
N TRP A 76 -22.96 -15.20 -13.15
CA TRP A 76 -21.58 -15.64 -13.35
C TRP A 76 -21.40 -16.24 -14.75
N ILE A 77 -20.32 -15.87 -15.43
CA ILE A 77 -20.00 -16.31 -16.80
C ILE A 77 -18.69 -17.07 -16.79
N ASN A 78 -18.63 -18.26 -17.34
CA ASN A 78 -17.38 -19.00 -17.52
C ASN A 78 -16.60 -18.43 -18.71
N ASN A 79 -15.64 -17.56 -18.45
CA ASN A 79 -14.76 -16.98 -19.47
C ASN A 79 -13.52 -17.84 -19.75
N THR A 80 -13.37 -19.01 -19.09
CA THR A 80 -12.20 -19.89 -19.22
C THR A 80 -12.46 -21.04 -20.20
N ASP A 81 -11.39 -21.70 -20.65
CA ASP A 81 -11.51 -22.92 -21.48
C ASP A 81 -11.80 -24.19 -20.65
N PHE A 82 -11.92 -24.08 -19.33
CA PHE A 82 -12.14 -25.19 -18.42
C PHE A 82 -13.62 -25.28 -18.03
N PRO A 83 -14.23 -26.47 -18.05
CA PRO A 83 -15.60 -26.66 -17.56
C PRO A 83 -15.67 -26.63 -16.03
N THR A 84 -16.80 -26.21 -15.47
CA THR A 84 -17.07 -26.30 -14.04
C THR A 84 -18.53 -26.65 -13.76
N ASP A 85 -18.76 -27.53 -12.80
CA ASP A 85 -20.07 -27.90 -12.26
C ASP A 85 -20.33 -27.26 -10.88
N LYS A 86 -19.49 -26.32 -10.46
CA LYS A 86 -19.57 -25.63 -9.18
C LYS A 86 -19.38 -24.13 -9.36
N ILE A 87 -19.95 -23.35 -8.46
CA ILE A 87 -19.63 -21.93 -8.29
C ILE A 87 -19.33 -21.69 -6.82
N TYR A 88 -18.15 -21.16 -6.53
CA TYR A 88 -17.69 -20.86 -5.17
C TYR A 88 -17.95 -19.40 -4.82
N PHE A 89 -18.23 -19.18 -3.54
CA PHE A 89 -18.56 -17.87 -2.98
C PHE A 89 -17.76 -17.57 -1.73
N HIS A 90 -17.33 -16.33 -1.62
CA HIS A 90 -16.93 -15.72 -0.37
C HIS A 90 -18.15 -15.27 0.41
N LEU A 91 -18.29 -15.74 1.63
CA LEU A 91 -19.32 -15.31 2.60
C LEU A 91 -18.60 -14.64 3.77
N TYR A 92 -17.86 -13.58 3.49
CA TYR A 92 -16.89 -13.00 4.43
C TYR A 92 -17.53 -12.34 5.65
N ALA A 93 -18.80 -11.97 5.62
CA ALA A 93 -19.55 -11.61 6.82
C ALA A 93 -19.51 -12.72 7.88
N ASN A 94 -19.45 -14.00 7.49
CA ASN A 94 -19.35 -15.12 8.41
C ASN A 94 -18.02 -15.18 9.18
N ALA A 95 -17.01 -14.42 8.79
CA ALA A 95 -15.77 -14.30 9.56
C ALA A 95 -16.01 -13.75 10.98
N TYR A 96 -17.08 -12.96 11.14
CA TYR A 96 -17.44 -12.31 12.41
C TYR A 96 -18.53 -13.07 13.19
N LYS A 97 -18.90 -14.28 12.79
CA LYS A 97 -20.05 -15.00 13.41
C LYS A 97 -19.78 -15.57 14.80
N ASN A 98 -18.52 -15.84 15.13
CA ASN A 98 -18.08 -16.40 16.42
C ASN A 98 -16.56 -16.28 16.58
N ASN A 99 -16.02 -16.62 17.75
CA ASN A 99 -14.58 -16.53 18.05
C ASN A 99 -13.75 -17.76 17.62
N LYS A 100 -14.20 -18.55 16.62
CA LYS A 100 -13.53 -19.77 16.16
C LYS A 100 -13.25 -19.75 14.63
N THR A 101 -13.57 -18.67 13.94
CA THR A 101 -13.18 -18.47 12.52
C THR A 101 -11.69 -18.12 12.43
N PHE A 102 -11.07 -18.24 11.27
CA PHE A 102 -9.67 -17.82 11.08
C PHE A 102 -9.46 -16.35 11.45
N PHE A 103 -10.37 -15.47 11.05
CA PHE A 103 -10.34 -14.05 11.38
C PHE A 103 -10.50 -13.80 12.88
N SER A 104 -11.58 -14.29 13.46
CA SER A 104 -11.97 -13.95 14.83
C SER A 104 -11.07 -14.58 15.90
N SER A 105 -10.43 -15.71 15.60
CA SER A 105 -9.44 -16.32 16.50
C SER A 105 -8.29 -15.37 16.85
N TYR A 106 -8.02 -14.41 15.99
CA TYR A 106 -7.01 -13.37 16.22
C TYR A 106 -7.56 -12.17 17.01
N TYR A 107 -8.83 -11.77 16.77
CA TYR A 107 -9.39 -10.53 17.33
C TYR A 107 -10.19 -10.71 18.62
N ASN A 108 -10.68 -11.91 18.92
CA ASN A 108 -11.49 -12.24 20.08
C ASN A 108 -12.70 -11.30 20.25
N LEU A 109 -13.70 -11.47 19.38
CA LEU A 109 -14.86 -10.59 19.25
C LEU A 109 -15.77 -10.60 20.50
N ASP A 110 -16.28 -9.43 20.89
CA ASP A 110 -17.38 -9.32 21.84
C ASP A 110 -18.77 -9.55 21.16
N SER A 111 -19.84 -9.57 21.94
CA SER A 111 -21.19 -9.87 21.41
C SER A 111 -21.72 -8.81 20.45
N GLU A 112 -21.29 -7.56 20.54
CA GLU A 112 -21.66 -6.47 19.61
C GLU A 112 -20.85 -6.55 18.33
N GLU A 113 -19.67 -7.13 18.37
CA GLU A 113 -18.71 -7.30 17.29
C GLU A 113 -19.03 -8.55 16.44
N THR A 114 -19.99 -9.37 16.87
CA THR A 114 -20.43 -10.52 16.08
C THR A 114 -21.56 -10.16 15.11
N THR A 115 -21.66 -10.92 14.03
CA THR A 115 -22.71 -10.78 13.01
C THR A 115 -23.47 -12.08 12.76
N SER A 116 -24.62 -11.98 12.09
CA SER A 116 -25.35 -13.11 11.52
C SER A 116 -25.67 -12.86 10.06
N LEU A 117 -25.38 -13.83 9.23
CA LEU A 117 -25.81 -13.88 7.82
C LEU A 117 -26.82 -15.04 7.70
N GLU A 118 -28.06 -14.70 7.37
CA GLU A 118 -29.17 -15.66 7.32
C GLU A 118 -29.84 -15.61 5.94
N PHE A 119 -29.81 -16.72 5.20
CA PHE A 119 -30.47 -16.84 3.91
C PHE A 119 -31.95 -17.20 4.09
N ASN A 120 -32.82 -16.42 3.51
CA ASN A 120 -34.25 -16.74 3.37
C ASN A 120 -34.49 -17.71 2.21
N SER A 121 -33.80 -17.47 1.08
CA SER A 121 -33.82 -18.36 -0.10
C SER A 121 -32.55 -18.21 -0.94
N ILE A 122 -32.20 -19.30 -1.63
CA ILE A 122 -31.16 -19.32 -2.64
C ILE A 122 -31.76 -20.06 -3.85
N ILE A 123 -31.77 -19.41 -5.01
CA ILE A 123 -32.45 -19.90 -6.20
C ILE A 123 -31.49 -19.96 -7.37
N TYR A 124 -31.46 -21.08 -8.06
CA TYR A 124 -30.79 -21.30 -9.33
C TYR A 124 -31.80 -21.84 -10.36
N ASN A 125 -31.95 -21.17 -11.50
CA ASN A 125 -32.89 -21.56 -12.55
C ASN A 125 -34.32 -21.81 -12.01
N ASN A 126 -34.84 -20.90 -11.18
CA ASN A 126 -36.18 -20.97 -10.53
C ASN A 126 -36.37 -22.18 -9.56
N LYS A 127 -35.28 -22.83 -9.15
CA LYS A 127 -35.32 -23.92 -8.16
C LYS A 127 -34.52 -23.53 -6.93
N SER A 128 -35.06 -23.86 -5.76
CA SER A 128 -34.31 -23.70 -4.50
C SER A 128 -33.11 -24.63 -4.50
N ILE A 129 -31.97 -24.09 -4.08
CA ILE A 129 -30.70 -24.81 -3.99
C ILE A 129 -30.07 -24.54 -2.61
N GLN A 130 -29.20 -25.45 -2.16
CA GLN A 130 -28.49 -25.29 -0.90
C GLN A 130 -27.02 -24.93 -1.12
N LEU A 131 -26.45 -24.15 -0.19
CA LEU A 131 -25.02 -23.93 -0.11
C LEU A 131 -24.34 -25.13 0.55
N ASN A 132 -23.23 -25.55 -0.04
CA ASN A 132 -22.27 -26.44 0.60
C ASN A 132 -21.10 -25.62 1.10
N TYR A 133 -20.64 -25.87 2.32
CA TYR A 133 -19.51 -25.13 2.89
C TYR A 133 -18.21 -25.89 2.66
N ARG A 134 -17.17 -25.15 2.28
CA ARG A 134 -15.80 -25.67 2.24
C ARG A 134 -15.08 -25.25 3.52
N PHE A 135 -14.71 -26.23 4.32
CA PHE A 135 -14.00 -26.02 5.57
C PHE A 135 -12.51 -26.24 5.38
N LYS A 136 -11.72 -25.17 5.30
CA LYS A 136 -10.26 -25.26 5.20
C LYS A 136 -9.72 -25.83 6.51
N ASP A 137 -8.76 -26.74 6.41
CA ASP A 137 -8.09 -27.40 7.54
C ASP A 137 -9.08 -28.06 8.54
N GLY A 138 -10.29 -28.42 8.08
CA GLY A 138 -11.32 -29.05 8.89
C GLY A 138 -12.00 -28.11 9.90
N ASN A 139 -11.79 -26.79 9.82
CA ASN A 139 -12.42 -25.81 10.71
C ASN A 139 -13.90 -25.60 10.36
N VAL A 140 -14.77 -26.44 10.89
CA VAL A 140 -16.24 -26.37 10.70
C VAL A 140 -16.88 -25.09 11.24
N ASN A 141 -16.16 -24.31 12.05
CA ASN A 141 -16.64 -23.03 12.57
C ASN A 141 -16.41 -21.88 11.57
N ASP A 142 -15.55 -22.08 10.58
CA ASP A 142 -15.33 -21.08 9.52
C ASP A 142 -16.17 -21.44 8.29
N SER A 143 -17.23 -20.70 8.07
CA SER A 143 -18.11 -20.84 6.89
C SER A 143 -18.00 -19.64 5.95
N THR A 144 -16.80 -19.09 5.84
CA THR A 144 -16.51 -17.96 4.94
C THR A 144 -16.39 -18.35 3.49
N VAL A 145 -16.25 -19.65 3.19
CA VAL A 145 -16.25 -20.20 1.84
C VAL A 145 -17.40 -21.18 1.66
N ALA A 146 -18.20 -20.99 0.62
CA ALA A 146 -19.28 -21.88 0.24
C ALA A 146 -19.30 -22.13 -1.27
N PHE A 147 -20.02 -23.15 -1.72
CA PHE A 147 -20.26 -23.39 -3.14
C PHE A 147 -21.65 -23.93 -3.38
N ILE A 148 -22.15 -23.77 -4.58
CA ILE A 148 -23.32 -24.47 -5.12
C ILE A 148 -22.84 -25.53 -6.10
N GLN A 149 -23.50 -26.69 -6.07
CA GLN A 149 -23.34 -27.76 -7.05
C GLN A 149 -24.35 -27.56 -8.17
N LEU A 150 -23.88 -27.41 -9.40
CA LEU A 150 -24.72 -27.29 -10.58
C LEU A 150 -25.09 -28.69 -11.12
N PRO A 151 -26.24 -28.83 -11.82
CA PRO A 151 -26.65 -30.10 -12.39
C PRO A 151 -25.88 -30.53 -13.64
N TYR A 152 -25.09 -29.61 -14.23
CA TYR A 152 -24.27 -29.85 -15.43
C TYR A 152 -23.06 -28.89 -15.42
N ASN A 153 -22.06 -29.25 -16.24
CA ASN A 153 -20.89 -28.38 -16.43
C ASN A 153 -21.27 -27.14 -17.24
N LEU A 154 -20.80 -26.00 -16.78
CA LEU A 154 -20.75 -24.76 -17.56
C LEU A 154 -19.49 -24.76 -18.41
N LEU A 155 -19.65 -24.70 -19.72
CA LEU A 155 -18.55 -24.57 -20.68
C LEU A 155 -18.21 -23.09 -20.88
N LYS A 156 -17.15 -22.81 -21.62
CA LYS A 156 -16.77 -21.44 -21.98
C LYS A 156 -17.93 -20.71 -22.66
N GLY A 157 -18.26 -19.53 -22.15
CA GLY A 157 -19.36 -18.69 -22.60
C GLY A 157 -20.71 -19.00 -21.93
N ASP A 158 -20.87 -20.14 -21.24
CA ASP A 158 -22.06 -20.42 -20.47
C ASP A 158 -22.16 -19.53 -19.23
N SER A 159 -23.38 -19.31 -18.77
CA SER A 159 -23.66 -18.49 -17.59
C SER A 159 -24.59 -19.18 -16.60
N ALA A 160 -24.44 -18.80 -15.33
CA ALA A 160 -25.35 -19.19 -14.25
C ALA A 160 -25.95 -17.96 -13.59
N VAL A 161 -27.28 -17.98 -13.41
CA VAL A 161 -28.01 -16.94 -12.68
C VAL A 161 -28.39 -17.48 -11.31
N ILE A 162 -27.92 -16.81 -10.27
CA ILE A 162 -28.17 -17.18 -8.88
C ILE A 162 -28.80 -16.00 -8.17
N GLU A 163 -29.88 -16.27 -7.45
CA GLU A 163 -30.58 -15.25 -6.66
C GLU A 163 -30.50 -15.60 -5.18
N PHE A 164 -30.11 -14.63 -4.36
CA PHE A 164 -30.05 -14.73 -2.91
C PHE A 164 -31.04 -13.74 -2.29
N ASP A 165 -31.80 -14.18 -1.30
CA ASP A 165 -32.55 -13.33 -0.39
C ASP A 165 -32.04 -13.61 1.02
N TYR A 166 -31.52 -12.57 1.70
CA TYR A 166 -30.87 -12.76 3.01
C TYR A 166 -30.97 -11.53 3.90
N LYS A 167 -30.66 -11.74 5.16
CA LYS A 167 -30.47 -10.72 6.18
C LYS A 167 -29.05 -10.77 6.71
N LEU A 168 -28.52 -9.59 6.98
CA LEU A 168 -27.19 -9.42 7.58
C LEU A 168 -27.27 -8.37 8.69
N ARG A 169 -26.81 -8.73 9.89
CA ARG A 169 -26.61 -7.78 10.97
C ARG A 169 -25.23 -7.12 10.84
N VAL A 170 -25.17 -5.79 10.76
CA VAL A 170 -23.92 -5.04 10.79
C VAL A 170 -23.40 -5.01 12.22
N PRO A 171 -22.19 -5.54 12.50
CA PRO A 171 -21.62 -5.57 13.85
C PRO A 171 -21.07 -4.20 14.26
N LYS A 172 -20.71 -4.03 15.53
CA LYS A 172 -19.78 -2.98 15.93
C LYS A 172 -18.44 -3.22 15.24
N SER A 173 -17.83 -2.15 14.74
CA SER A 173 -16.65 -2.30 13.88
C SER A 173 -15.42 -2.79 14.66
N VAL A 174 -14.85 -3.90 14.21
CA VAL A 174 -13.58 -4.45 14.69
C VAL A 174 -12.47 -4.16 13.70
N LYS A 175 -12.74 -4.45 12.43
CA LYS A 175 -11.83 -4.25 11.31
C LYS A 175 -12.66 -4.21 10.02
N ARG A 176 -12.45 -3.21 9.15
CA ARG A 176 -13.00 -3.12 7.79
C ARG A 176 -14.53 -3.04 7.65
N PHE A 177 -15.30 -3.61 8.57
CA PHE A 177 -16.75 -3.75 8.50
C PHE A 177 -17.40 -3.42 9.83
N GLY A 178 -18.47 -2.63 9.83
CA GLY A 178 -19.27 -2.39 11.04
C GLY A 178 -19.65 -0.93 11.27
N TYR A 179 -20.41 -0.72 12.38
CA TYR A 179 -20.82 0.62 12.82
C TYR A 179 -19.82 1.21 13.82
N ALA A 180 -19.70 2.53 13.82
CA ALA A 180 -18.90 3.27 14.80
C ALA A 180 -19.68 3.49 16.10
N THR A 181 -19.00 3.38 17.25
CA THR A 181 -19.62 3.69 18.55
C THR A 181 -19.78 5.19 18.74
N GLY A 182 -20.94 5.61 19.23
CA GLY A 182 -21.23 7.02 19.55
C GLY A 182 -21.50 7.91 18.33
N ARG A 183 -21.62 7.34 17.12
CA ARG A 183 -22.00 8.02 15.89
C ARG A 183 -22.91 7.17 15.03
N ASN A 184 -23.79 7.81 14.27
CA ASN A 184 -24.63 7.14 13.28
C ASN A 184 -23.83 6.92 11.97
N PHE A 185 -22.74 6.19 12.07
CA PHE A 185 -21.89 5.85 10.94
C PHE A 185 -21.76 4.32 10.86
N SER A 186 -22.02 3.77 9.67
CA SER A 186 -21.79 2.35 9.38
C SER A 186 -21.03 2.23 8.06
N PHE A 187 -19.93 1.50 8.06
CA PHE A 187 -19.20 1.11 6.85
C PHE A 187 -19.50 -0.36 6.54
N VAL A 188 -20.03 -0.62 5.37
CA VAL A 188 -20.54 -1.92 4.94
C VAL A 188 -19.71 -2.44 3.79
N SER A 189 -18.84 -3.39 4.11
CA SER A 189 -17.99 -4.10 3.17
C SER A 189 -18.11 -5.61 3.39
N GLN A 190 -17.75 -6.41 2.39
CA GLN A 190 -17.76 -7.88 2.50
C GLN A 190 -19.12 -8.48 2.91
N TRP A 191 -20.19 -7.84 2.50
CA TRP A 191 -21.56 -8.01 3.00
C TRP A 191 -22.45 -8.91 2.15
N PHE A 192 -22.03 -9.23 0.92
CA PHE A 192 -22.80 -10.04 -0.04
C PHE A 192 -22.03 -11.31 -0.45
N PRO A 193 -22.73 -12.39 -0.83
CA PRO A 193 -22.13 -13.55 -1.47
C PRO A 193 -21.39 -13.14 -2.74
N LYS A 194 -20.08 -13.23 -2.73
CA LYS A 194 -19.21 -12.79 -3.82
C LYS A 194 -18.55 -14.00 -4.47
N ALA A 195 -18.64 -14.13 -5.80
CA ALA A 195 -18.01 -15.22 -6.52
C ALA A 195 -16.47 -15.23 -6.32
N GLY A 196 -15.91 -16.41 -6.09
CA GLY A 196 -14.46 -16.62 -6.14
C GLY A 196 -13.93 -16.52 -7.56
N VAL A 197 -12.61 -16.57 -7.72
CA VAL A 197 -11.95 -16.57 -9.03
C VAL A 197 -11.84 -18.01 -9.55
N PHE A 198 -12.28 -18.24 -10.78
CA PHE A 198 -12.10 -19.53 -11.49
C PHE A 198 -11.01 -19.37 -12.54
N GLN A 199 -9.87 -20.01 -12.32
CA GLN A 199 -8.69 -19.87 -13.17
C GLN A 199 -7.99 -21.22 -13.32
N ASN A 200 -7.51 -21.55 -14.53
CA ASN A 200 -6.79 -22.79 -14.81
C ASN A 200 -7.53 -24.08 -14.41
N GLY A 201 -8.88 -24.07 -14.42
CA GLY A 201 -9.71 -25.21 -14.04
C GLY A 201 -9.93 -25.36 -12.52
N GLU A 202 -9.46 -24.42 -11.72
CA GLU A 202 -9.57 -24.44 -10.27
C GLU A 202 -10.28 -23.19 -9.73
N TRP A 203 -11.05 -23.37 -8.66
CA TRP A 203 -11.65 -22.27 -7.91
C TRP A 203 -10.69 -21.78 -6.82
N ILE A 204 -10.26 -20.55 -6.94
CA ILE A 204 -9.45 -19.85 -5.94
C ILE A 204 -10.43 -19.03 -5.06
N CYS A 205 -10.76 -19.59 -3.91
CA CYS A 205 -11.71 -19.01 -2.99
C CYS A 205 -11.25 -19.37 -1.57
N GLU A 206 -10.54 -18.48 -0.92
CA GLU A 206 -9.89 -18.70 0.37
C GLU A 206 -10.73 -18.16 1.54
N PRO A 207 -10.58 -18.68 2.77
CA PRO A 207 -11.18 -18.11 3.96
C PRO A 207 -10.75 -16.67 4.20
N TYR A 208 -11.50 -15.98 5.06
CA TYR A 208 -11.12 -14.64 5.48
C TYR A 208 -10.03 -14.69 6.55
N TYR A 209 -8.82 -14.36 6.17
CA TYR A 209 -7.68 -14.25 7.08
C TYR A 209 -7.56 -12.86 7.72
N PRO A 210 -6.99 -12.74 8.93
CA PRO A 210 -6.67 -11.47 9.54
C PRO A 210 -5.78 -10.64 8.68
N TRP A 211 -5.67 -9.51 8.40
CA TRP A 211 -4.73 -8.63 7.67
C TRP A 211 -4.78 -8.67 6.15
N LEU A 212 -5.28 -9.76 5.55
CA LEU A 212 -5.25 -9.93 4.09
C LEU A 212 -6.48 -9.31 3.46
N ASN A 213 -6.34 -8.86 2.23
CA ASN A 213 -7.42 -8.40 1.39
C ASN A 213 -8.02 -9.53 0.56
N PHE A 214 -8.86 -9.19 -0.37
CA PHE A 214 -9.83 -10.07 -0.95
C PHE A 214 -9.48 -10.35 -2.40
N PHE A 215 -9.73 -11.58 -2.83
CA PHE A 215 -9.50 -12.00 -4.20
C PHE A 215 -10.81 -12.43 -4.84
N SER A 216 -11.27 -11.70 -5.85
CA SER A 216 -12.52 -11.97 -6.56
C SER A 216 -12.49 -11.41 -7.97
N ASP A 217 -13.34 -11.97 -8.85
CA ASP A 217 -13.39 -11.61 -10.25
C ASP A 217 -14.05 -10.26 -10.53
N PHE A 218 -13.67 -9.66 -11.65
CA PHE A 218 -14.25 -8.41 -12.13
C PHE A 218 -15.67 -8.61 -12.67
N GLY A 219 -16.53 -7.61 -12.40
CA GLY A 219 -17.91 -7.59 -12.87
C GLY A 219 -18.52 -6.20 -12.89
N ASP A 220 -19.76 -6.15 -13.33
CA ASP A 220 -20.62 -4.97 -13.34
C ASP A 220 -21.56 -4.99 -12.15
N TYR A 221 -21.67 -3.88 -11.46
CA TYR A 221 -22.50 -3.72 -10.27
C TYR A 221 -23.59 -2.68 -10.51
N LYS A 222 -24.85 -3.06 -10.20
CA LYS A 222 -26.01 -2.19 -10.06
C LYS A 222 -26.53 -2.34 -8.66
N VAL A 223 -26.46 -1.29 -7.86
CA VAL A 223 -26.79 -1.38 -6.43
C VAL A 223 -27.76 -0.28 -6.04
N GLN A 224 -28.89 -0.67 -5.45
CA GLN A 224 -29.88 0.24 -4.87
C GLN A 224 -29.84 0.11 -3.36
N ILE A 225 -29.68 1.24 -2.66
CA ILE A 225 -29.58 1.27 -1.20
C ILE A 225 -30.65 2.19 -0.66
N ASN A 226 -31.62 1.61 0.02
CA ASN A 226 -32.70 2.33 0.71
C ASN A 226 -32.35 2.51 2.19
N VAL A 227 -32.45 3.76 2.67
CA VAL A 227 -32.18 4.17 4.05
C VAL A 227 -33.22 5.17 4.55
N PRO A 228 -33.36 5.41 5.88
CA PRO A 228 -34.19 6.47 6.39
C PRO A 228 -33.82 7.84 5.83
N LYS A 229 -34.79 8.75 5.67
CA LYS A 229 -34.66 10.02 4.94
C LYS A 229 -33.52 10.93 5.43
N SER A 230 -33.20 10.89 6.72
CA SER A 230 -32.11 11.69 7.30
C SER A 230 -30.70 11.23 6.95
N PHE A 231 -30.55 10.01 6.42
CA PHE A 231 -29.27 9.43 6.13
C PHE A 231 -28.83 9.71 4.69
N ILE A 232 -27.51 9.73 4.51
CA ILE A 232 -26.83 9.78 3.21
C ILE A 232 -26.00 8.52 3.03
N VAL A 233 -25.73 8.20 1.77
CA VAL A 233 -24.97 7.03 1.36
C VAL A 233 -23.87 7.45 0.39
N GLY A 234 -22.65 6.99 0.62
CA GLY A 234 -21.60 6.99 -0.39
C GLY A 234 -21.15 5.57 -0.64
N ALA A 235 -20.76 5.24 -1.86
CA ALA A 235 -20.49 3.87 -2.27
C ALA A 235 -19.46 3.79 -3.38
N THR A 236 -19.04 2.56 -3.70
CA THR A 236 -18.35 2.22 -4.95
C THR A 236 -19.16 2.71 -6.14
N GLY A 237 -18.48 3.37 -7.08
CA GLY A 237 -19.06 3.79 -8.34
C GLY A 237 -19.79 5.14 -8.33
N SER A 238 -20.51 5.38 -9.41
CA SER A 238 -21.19 6.66 -9.64
C SER A 238 -22.64 6.58 -9.15
N LEU A 239 -23.06 7.60 -8.39
CA LEU A 239 -24.46 7.80 -8.04
C LEU A 239 -25.22 8.23 -9.31
N VAL A 240 -26.12 7.37 -9.79
CA VAL A 240 -26.90 7.61 -11.02
C VAL A 240 -28.30 8.14 -10.74
N LYS A 241 -28.83 7.88 -9.53
CA LYS A 241 -30.16 8.33 -9.14
C LYS A 241 -30.33 8.41 -7.62
N GLU A 242 -31.05 9.44 -7.16
CA GLU A 242 -31.54 9.55 -5.78
C GLU A 242 -33.04 9.77 -5.81
N ASP A 243 -33.80 8.85 -5.26
CA ASP A 243 -35.25 8.94 -5.09
C ASP A 243 -35.57 9.18 -3.61
N SER A 244 -36.49 10.10 -3.33
CA SER A 244 -36.89 10.44 -1.96
C SER A 244 -38.40 10.25 -1.76
N SER A 245 -38.75 9.57 -0.68
CA SER A 245 -40.12 9.47 -0.18
C SER A 245 -40.31 10.30 1.09
N SER A 246 -41.48 10.21 1.71
CA SER A 246 -41.75 10.87 3.00
C SER A 246 -40.84 10.37 4.12
N TYR A 247 -40.42 9.09 4.09
CA TYR A 247 -39.73 8.42 5.20
C TYR A 247 -38.34 7.86 4.83
N SER A 248 -38.04 7.69 3.55
CA SER A 248 -36.80 7.04 3.09
C SER A 248 -36.24 7.71 1.85
N LYS A 249 -34.97 7.42 1.59
CA LYS A 249 -34.27 7.73 0.35
C LYS A 249 -33.68 6.44 -0.23
N THR A 250 -33.69 6.36 -1.55
CA THR A 250 -33.04 5.28 -2.31
C THR A 250 -31.96 5.86 -3.20
N PHE A 251 -30.75 5.39 -2.98
CA PHE A 251 -29.56 5.76 -3.76
C PHE A 251 -29.26 4.61 -4.73
N SER A 252 -29.15 4.92 -6.02
CA SER A 252 -28.81 3.95 -7.06
C SER A 252 -27.41 4.23 -7.58
N PHE A 253 -26.53 3.23 -7.47
CA PHE A 253 -25.14 3.28 -7.91
C PHE A 253 -24.92 2.29 -9.05
N ASN A 254 -24.08 2.68 -10.01
CA ASN A 254 -23.59 1.80 -11.06
C ASN A 254 -22.07 1.86 -11.12
N GLN A 255 -21.44 0.69 -11.26
CA GLN A 255 -20.01 0.59 -11.51
C GLN A 255 -19.73 -0.61 -12.41
N LYS A 256 -18.88 -0.41 -13.42
CA LYS A 256 -18.38 -1.46 -14.29
C LYS A 256 -16.93 -1.77 -13.96
N GLY A 257 -16.52 -3.03 -14.17
CA GLY A 257 -15.14 -3.42 -14.11
C GLY A 257 -14.52 -3.32 -12.72
N VAL A 258 -15.25 -3.68 -11.67
CA VAL A 258 -14.72 -3.78 -10.30
C VAL A 258 -14.95 -5.18 -9.73
N HIS A 259 -14.17 -5.55 -8.74
CA HIS A 259 -14.23 -6.88 -8.12
C HIS A 259 -14.82 -6.85 -6.70
N ASP A 260 -15.28 -5.69 -6.22
CA ASP A 260 -15.96 -5.54 -4.93
C ASP A 260 -16.88 -4.31 -4.94
N PHE A 261 -17.80 -4.26 -3.97
CA PHE A 261 -18.68 -3.12 -3.75
C PHE A 261 -18.82 -2.84 -2.25
N ALA A 262 -18.39 -1.66 -1.82
CA ALA A 262 -18.53 -1.18 -0.46
C ALA A 262 -19.37 0.11 -0.42
N PHE A 263 -19.99 0.38 0.72
CA PHE A 263 -20.72 1.61 0.95
C PHE A 263 -20.68 2.02 2.43
N PHE A 264 -20.97 3.27 2.70
CA PHE A 264 -21.23 3.74 4.06
C PHE A 264 -22.57 4.43 4.16
N VAL A 265 -23.10 4.48 5.38
CA VAL A 265 -24.35 5.15 5.72
C VAL A 265 -24.12 6.00 6.95
N THR A 266 -24.54 7.28 6.90
CA THR A 266 -24.41 8.21 8.02
C THR A 266 -25.43 9.34 7.90
N ASP A 267 -25.73 10.03 9.00
CA ASP A 267 -26.52 11.26 9.04
C ASP A 267 -25.69 12.49 9.44
N GLU A 268 -24.40 12.31 9.73
CA GLU A 268 -23.50 13.36 10.18
C GLU A 268 -22.15 13.26 9.48
N ILE A 269 -21.97 13.98 8.36
CA ILE A 269 -20.71 14.07 7.63
C ILE A 269 -20.70 15.33 6.74
N ILE A 270 -19.54 15.90 6.49
CA ILE A 270 -19.36 16.99 5.54
C ILE A 270 -19.09 16.39 4.16
N TYR A 271 -19.94 16.71 3.20
CA TYR A 271 -19.77 16.31 1.80
C TYR A 271 -19.24 17.46 0.96
N LYS A 272 -18.19 17.20 0.20
CA LYS A 272 -17.68 18.11 -0.84
C LYS A 272 -17.48 17.35 -2.13
N LYS A 273 -18.00 17.92 -3.22
CA LYS A 273 -17.77 17.44 -4.57
C LYS A 273 -16.68 18.29 -5.22
N GLU A 274 -15.70 17.63 -5.79
CA GLU A 274 -14.60 18.22 -6.54
C GLU A 274 -14.48 17.55 -7.90
N GLU A 275 -13.74 18.15 -8.80
CA GLU A 275 -13.52 17.62 -10.14
C GLU A 275 -12.03 17.62 -10.48
N TYR A 276 -11.61 16.58 -11.19
CA TYR A 276 -10.31 16.50 -11.86
C TYR A 276 -10.54 16.36 -13.35
N LYS A 277 -9.99 17.30 -14.12
CA LYS A 277 -10.05 17.26 -15.58
C LYS A 277 -8.79 16.61 -16.12
N ARG A 278 -8.94 15.46 -16.76
CA ARG A 278 -7.87 14.72 -17.43
C ARG A 278 -7.36 15.48 -18.66
N LYS A 279 -6.19 15.07 -19.16
CA LYS A 279 -5.57 15.63 -20.38
C LYS A 279 -6.44 15.42 -21.62
N ASP A 280 -7.19 14.33 -21.68
CA ASP A 280 -8.15 14.03 -22.75
C ASP A 280 -9.46 14.83 -22.66
N GLY A 281 -9.63 15.63 -21.62
CA GLY A 281 -10.84 16.43 -21.35
C GLY A 281 -11.90 15.72 -20.51
N THR A 282 -11.77 14.42 -20.23
CA THR A 282 -12.68 13.67 -19.37
C THR A 282 -12.63 14.20 -17.93
N ILE A 283 -13.79 14.26 -17.28
CA ILE A 283 -13.90 14.73 -15.90
C ILE A 283 -14.10 13.55 -14.97
N ILE A 284 -13.25 13.46 -13.93
CA ILE A 284 -13.42 12.53 -12.80
C ILE A 284 -14.01 13.31 -11.63
N THR A 285 -15.16 12.86 -11.14
CA THR A 285 -15.78 13.40 -9.92
C THR A 285 -15.08 12.85 -8.69
N ILE A 286 -14.62 13.73 -7.82
CA ILE A 286 -14.02 13.38 -6.53
C ILE A 286 -15.04 13.70 -5.44
N ASN A 287 -15.57 12.66 -4.79
CA ASN A 287 -16.48 12.78 -3.67
C ASN A 287 -15.71 12.69 -2.36
N LEU A 288 -15.71 13.77 -1.58
CA LEU A 288 -15.04 13.84 -0.29
C LEU A 288 -16.09 13.84 0.82
N PHE A 289 -16.09 12.80 1.63
CA PHE A 289 -16.93 12.69 2.83
C PHE A 289 -16.03 12.74 4.06
N VAL A 290 -16.10 13.85 4.81
CA VAL A 290 -15.12 14.17 5.86
C VAL A 290 -15.82 14.39 7.19
N GLN A 291 -15.29 13.80 8.27
CA GLN A 291 -15.81 14.01 9.62
C GLN A 291 -15.71 15.47 10.04
N PRO A 292 -16.69 16.05 10.75
CA PRO A 292 -16.70 17.47 11.13
C PRO A 292 -15.43 17.93 11.84
N GLU A 293 -14.87 17.08 12.70
CA GLU A 293 -13.63 17.39 13.45
C GLU A 293 -12.38 17.47 12.58
N ARG A 294 -12.45 16.99 11.33
CA ARG A 294 -11.37 16.99 10.34
C ARG A 294 -11.68 17.85 9.11
N GLU A 295 -12.70 18.72 9.16
CA GLU A 295 -13.05 19.64 8.06
C GLU A 295 -11.82 20.40 7.53
N LYS A 296 -10.91 20.79 8.42
CA LYS A 296 -9.65 21.49 8.08
C LYS A 296 -8.74 20.69 7.13
N TYR A 297 -8.94 19.38 6.97
CA TYR A 297 -8.14 18.53 6.09
C TYR A 297 -8.73 18.34 4.68
N ILE A 298 -9.92 18.87 4.40
CA ILE A 298 -10.58 18.71 3.09
C ILE A 298 -9.66 19.10 1.93
N TRP A 299 -8.97 20.24 2.06
CA TRP A 299 -8.05 20.69 1.00
C TRP A 299 -6.84 19.76 0.83
N ARG A 300 -6.30 19.21 1.93
CA ARG A 300 -5.18 18.25 1.91
C ARG A 300 -5.59 16.93 1.23
N TYR A 301 -6.76 16.43 1.57
CA TYR A 301 -7.33 15.22 0.95
C TYR A 301 -7.59 15.43 -0.54
N LYS A 302 -8.23 16.55 -0.90
CA LYS A 302 -8.48 16.91 -2.28
C LYS A 302 -7.18 16.99 -3.10
N ASP A 303 -6.20 17.72 -2.61
CA ASP A 303 -4.93 17.91 -3.32
C ASP A 303 -4.15 16.59 -3.44
N ALA A 304 -4.19 15.74 -2.42
CA ALA A 304 -3.57 14.41 -2.47
C ALA A 304 -4.21 13.52 -3.54
N VAL A 305 -5.54 13.49 -3.65
CA VAL A 305 -6.24 12.75 -4.71
C VAL A 305 -5.90 13.29 -6.09
N LYS A 306 -5.94 14.63 -6.28
CA LYS A 306 -5.61 15.27 -7.56
C LYS A 306 -4.17 15.03 -7.99
N ASN A 307 -3.22 15.14 -7.07
CA ASN A 307 -1.79 14.86 -7.33
C ASN A 307 -1.56 13.38 -7.68
N SER A 308 -2.30 12.46 -7.05
CA SER A 308 -2.23 11.04 -7.37
C SER A 308 -2.77 10.77 -8.78
N LEU A 309 -3.94 11.32 -9.13
CA LEU A 309 -4.50 11.20 -10.49
C LEU A 309 -3.53 11.73 -11.54
N GLU A 310 -2.94 12.91 -11.32
CA GLU A 310 -1.96 13.50 -12.23
C GLU A 310 -0.69 12.65 -12.38
N PHE A 311 -0.20 12.09 -11.25
CA PHE A 311 0.97 11.22 -11.28
C PHE A 311 0.73 9.97 -12.12
N PHE A 312 -0.39 9.28 -11.88
CA PHE A 312 -0.74 8.06 -12.61
C PHE A 312 -0.97 8.34 -14.09
N GLU A 313 -1.76 9.35 -14.45
CA GLU A 313 -2.00 9.77 -15.83
C GLU A 313 -0.70 10.09 -16.58
N SER A 314 0.27 10.68 -15.89
CA SER A 314 1.54 11.10 -16.50
C SER A 314 2.55 9.96 -16.63
N ASN A 315 2.53 8.95 -15.75
CA ASN A 315 3.63 7.99 -15.64
C ASN A 315 3.22 6.53 -15.87
N ILE A 316 1.97 6.15 -15.52
CA ILE A 316 1.56 4.74 -15.47
C ILE A 316 0.36 4.48 -16.39
N GLY A 317 -0.74 5.18 -16.16
CA GLY A 317 -1.97 5.03 -16.93
C GLY A 317 -3.14 5.78 -16.34
N ASP A 318 -4.24 5.77 -17.06
CA ASP A 318 -5.43 6.52 -16.69
C ASP A 318 -6.28 5.79 -15.67
N TYR A 319 -6.85 6.53 -14.71
CA TYR A 319 -7.93 6.03 -13.87
C TYR A 319 -9.20 5.89 -14.73
N PRO A 320 -9.73 4.68 -14.94
CA PRO A 320 -10.75 4.47 -15.98
C PRO A 320 -12.17 4.85 -15.56
N TYR A 321 -12.41 5.08 -14.26
CA TYR A 321 -13.75 5.34 -13.76
C TYR A 321 -14.09 6.84 -13.74
N GLN A 322 -15.39 7.15 -13.73
CA GLN A 322 -15.88 8.54 -13.76
C GLN A 322 -15.94 9.20 -12.38
N SER A 323 -15.79 8.41 -11.32
CA SER A 323 -15.83 8.91 -9.95
C SER A 323 -14.88 8.16 -9.03
N ILE A 324 -14.44 8.85 -7.97
CA ILE A 324 -13.71 8.28 -6.84
C ILE A 324 -14.27 8.88 -5.55
N THR A 325 -14.49 8.05 -4.56
CA THR A 325 -15.06 8.45 -3.27
C THR A 325 -14.03 8.25 -2.15
N LEU A 326 -13.70 9.32 -1.45
CA LEU A 326 -12.92 9.29 -0.22
C LEU A 326 -13.85 9.44 0.98
N VAL A 327 -13.71 8.54 1.95
CA VAL A 327 -14.47 8.56 3.21
C VAL A 327 -13.52 8.67 4.39
N ASP A 328 -13.58 9.78 5.10
CA ASP A 328 -12.91 9.95 6.38
C ASP A 328 -13.75 9.30 7.47
N VAL A 329 -13.28 8.17 8.03
CA VAL A 329 -14.05 7.39 9.01
C VAL A 329 -13.90 7.92 10.43
N PRO A 330 -14.97 7.83 11.27
CA PRO A 330 -14.88 8.23 12.67
C PRO A 330 -13.77 7.49 13.43
N ARG A 331 -13.13 8.13 14.40
CA ARG A 331 -12.09 7.50 15.24
C ARG A 331 -12.57 6.29 16.04
N THR A 332 -13.86 6.27 16.35
CA THR A 332 -14.50 5.15 17.03
C THR A 332 -14.84 3.99 16.09
N SER A 333 -14.56 4.14 14.80
CA SER A 333 -14.63 3.06 13.81
C SER A 333 -13.26 2.37 13.70
N ALA A 334 -13.25 1.06 13.74
CA ALA A 334 -12.05 0.26 13.53
C ALA A 334 -11.79 -0.07 12.04
N VAL A 335 -12.48 0.61 11.12
CA VAL A 335 -12.34 0.38 9.67
C VAL A 335 -10.92 0.70 9.20
N GLY A 336 -10.36 1.84 9.63
CA GLY A 336 -9.02 2.26 9.22
C GLY A 336 -8.93 2.78 7.79
N GLY A 337 -7.75 2.78 7.21
CA GLY A 337 -7.52 2.94 5.77
C GLY A 337 -7.88 1.63 5.06
N MET A 338 -8.63 1.71 3.96
CA MET A 338 -9.07 0.57 3.15
C MET A 338 -9.42 1.02 1.73
N GLU A 339 -9.06 0.19 0.79
CA GLU A 339 -8.89 0.46 -0.64
C GLU A 339 -9.95 -0.18 -1.54
N TYR A 340 -11.20 -0.21 -1.16
CA TYR A 340 -12.24 -0.78 -2.04
C TYR A 340 -12.28 -0.09 -3.41
N PRO A 341 -12.52 -0.81 -4.51
CA PRO A 341 -12.56 -0.20 -5.84
C PRO A 341 -13.56 0.94 -5.91
N GLY A 342 -13.12 2.12 -6.35
CA GLY A 342 -13.94 3.32 -6.49
C GLY A 342 -14.34 4.03 -5.19
N ILE A 343 -14.03 3.45 -4.02
CA ILE A 343 -14.22 4.06 -2.70
C ILE A 343 -13.10 3.62 -1.77
N PHE A 344 -12.48 4.55 -1.08
CA PHE A 344 -11.47 4.23 -0.08
C PHE A 344 -11.67 5.03 1.21
N THR A 345 -11.21 4.47 2.32
CA THR A 345 -11.38 5.08 3.64
C THR A 345 -10.06 5.63 4.15
N VAL A 346 -10.14 6.70 4.92
CA VAL A 346 -8.98 7.28 5.60
C VAL A 346 -9.34 7.61 7.05
N SER A 347 -8.34 7.66 7.94
CA SER A 347 -8.52 8.09 9.32
C SER A 347 -7.28 8.85 9.76
N ALA A 348 -7.19 10.14 9.38
CA ALA A 348 -6.06 10.98 9.74
C ALA A 348 -6.07 11.33 11.23
N GLU A 349 -4.89 11.57 11.79
CA GLU A 349 -4.74 12.09 13.16
C GLU A 349 -5.38 13.48 13.28
N LEU A 350 -6.00 13.78 14.43
CA LEU A 350 -6.65 15.10 14.67
C LEU A 350 -5.68 16.27 14.57
N PHE A 351 -4.43 16.03 14.98
CA PHE A 351 -3.34 17.00 14.90
C PHE A 351 -2.27 16.50 13.95
N SER A 352 -2.36 16.95 12.72
CA SER A 352 -1.36 16.68 11.69
C SER A 352 -0.92 18.02 11.08
N PRO A 353 0.08 18.70 11.69
CA PRO A 353 0.56 19.96 11.19
C PRO A 353 0.99 19.88 9.73
N HIS A 354 0.93 21.01 9.04
CA HIS A 354 1.43 21.11 7.68
C HIS A 354 2.91 20.73 7.63
N GLY A 355 3.28 19.86 6.71
CA GLY A 355 4.65 19.36 6.57
C GLY A 355 4.90 17.96 7.16
N THR A 356 4.02 17.42 8.03
CA THR A 356 4.16 16.03 8.48
C THR A 356 3.76 15.00 7.44
N MET A 357 2.98 15.39 6.45
CA MET A 357 2.49 14.57 5.31
C MET A 357 1.70 13.32 5.71
N GLN A 358 1.25 13.19 6.97
CA GLN A 358 0.51 12.00 7.40
C GLN A 358 -0.87 11.90 6.72
N PRO A 359 -1.70 12.96 6.63
CA PRO A 359 -2.95 12.91 5.90
C PRO A 359 -2.77 12.69 4.40
N GLU A 360 -1.77 13.34 3.80
CA GLU A 360 -1.47 13.19 2.38
C GLU A 360 -0.99 11.78 2.05
N TYR A 361 -0.03 11.26 2.82
CA TYR A 361 0.50 9.91 2.59
C TYR A 361 -0.60 8.85 2.69
N LEU A 362 -1.47 8.97 3.70
CA LEU A 362 -2.59 8.04 3.87
C LEU A 362 -3.54 8.06 2.66
N VAL A 363 -3.93 9.27 2.20
CA VAL A 363 -4.79 9.40 1.01
C VAL A 363 -4.11 8.88 -0.25
N ILE A 364 -2.82 9.19 -0.44
CA ILE A 364 -2.05 8.75 -1.60
C ILE A 364 -1.90 7.22 -1.60
N HIS A 365 -1.64 6.62 -0.45
CA HIS A 365 -1.53 5.18 -0.28
C HIS A 365 -2.84 4.49 -0.66
N GLU A 366 -3.96 4.84 -0.02
CA GLU A 366 -5.27 4.23 -0.29
C GLU A 366 -5.78 4.52 -1.72
N PHE A 367 -5.41 5.68 -2.29
CA PHE A 367 -5.71 5.96 -3.69
C PHE A 367 -4.87 5.11 -4.65
N THR A 368 -3.59 4.86 -4.34
CA THR A 368 -2.70 4.07 -5.19
C THR A 368 -3.18 2.64 -5.38
N HIS A 369 -3.82 2.09 -4.36
CA HIS A 369 -4.50 0.81 -4.44
C HIS A 369 -5.63 0.77 -5.48
N GLN A 370 -6.17 1.90 -5.94
CA GLN A 370 -7.12 1.88 -7.05
C GLN A 370 -6.51 1.33 -8.34
N PHE A 371 -5.17 1.36 -8.45
CA PHE A 371 -4.41 0.79 -9.56
C PHE A 371 -3.84 -0.59 -9.19
N PHE A 372 -3.12 -0.68 -8.06
CA PHE A 372 -2.55 -1.93 -7.55
C PHE A 372 -3.50 -2.48 -6.49
N HIS A 373 -4.32 -3.40 -6.83
CA HIS A 373 -5.47 -4.04 -6.22
C HIS A 373 -6.76 -3.77 -7.03
N GLY A 374 -7.20 -2.53 -7.16
CA GLY A 374 -8.48 -2.17 -7.80
C GLY A 374 -8.55 -2.49 -9.29
N LEU A 375 -7.45 -2.26 -10.04
CA LEU A 375 -7.36 -2.50 -11.48
C LEU A 375 -6.45 -3.68 -11.84
N ILE A 376 -5.37 -3.88 -11.11
CA ILE A 376 -4.47 -5.03 -11.21
C ILE A 376 -4.73 -5.88 -9.98
N ALA A 377 -5.69 -6.81 -10.07
CA ALA A 377 -6.24 -7.52 -8.92
C ALA A 377 -5.45 -8.82 -8.64
N ASN A 378 -4.23 -8.70 -8.14
CA ASN A 378 -3.45 -9.83 -7.67
C ASN A 378 -4.09 -10.53 -6.47
N ASN A 379 -3.68 -11.77 -6.20
CA ASN A 379 -4.16 -12.53 -5.05
C ASN A 379 -3.34 -12.20 -3.80
N GLU A 380 -3.84 -11.29 -2.99
CA GLU A 380 -3.16 -10.90 -1.76
C GLU A 380 -3.08 -11.98 -0.68
N VAL A 381 -3.95 -12.97 -0.73
CA VAL A 381 -3.86 -14.11 0.19
C VAL A 381 -2.52 -14.83 0.01
N TYR A 382 -1.99 -14.82 -1.20
CA TYR A 382 -0.71 -15.44 -1.52
C TYR A 382 0.43 -14.43 -1.67
N GLU A 383 0.20 -13.28 -2.32
CA GLU A 383 1.24 -12.36 -2.79
C GLU A 383 0.88 -10.89 -2.49
N ALA A 384 0.64 -10.57 -1.20
CA ALA A 384 0.24 -9.22 -0.77
C ALA A 384 1.24 -8.11 -1.14
N TRP A 385 2.50 -8.44 -1.39
CA TRP A 385 3.52 -7.47 -1.78
C TRP A 385 3.27 -6.81 -3.15
N LEU A 386 2.53 -7.50 -4.05
CA LEU A 386 2.14 -6.95 -5.36
C LEU A 386 1.14 -5.80 -5.25
N ASP A 387 0.38 -5.77 -4.17
CA ASP A 387 -0.51 -4.70 -3.81
C ASP A 387 0.22 -3.68 -2.92
N GLU A 388 0.54 -4.05 -1.70
CA GLU A 388 1.04 -3.17 -0.65
C GLU A 388 2.45 -2.63 -0.91
N GLY A 389 3.31 -3.44 -1.53
CA GLY A 389 4.68 -3.05 -1.86
C GLY A 389 4.71 -2.02 -2.99
N PHE A 390 3.94 -2.26 -4.06
CA PHE A 390 3.82 -1.30 -5.17
C PHE A 390 3.16 -0.01 -4.70
N THR A 391 2.12 -0.13 -3.90
CA THR A 391 1.41 1.03 -3.33
C THR A 391 2.32 1.86 -2.44
N SER A 392 3.07 1.25 -1.52
CA SER A 392 4.04 1.96 -0.67
C SER A 392 5.11 2.66 -1.48
N TYR A 393 5.67 1.98 -2.49
CA TYR A 393 6.67 2.55 -3.40
C TYR A 393 6.13 3.78 -4.15
N ILE A 394 4.96 3.66 -4.80
CA ILE A 394 4.37 4.77 -5.56
C ILE A 394 3.92 5.90 -4.65
N ALA A 395 3.35 5.62 -3.48
CA ALA A 395 2.97 6.64 -2.50
C ALA A 395 4.20 7.47 -2.08
N THR A 396 5.33 6.81 -1.83
CA THR A 396 6.60 7.48 -1.55
C THR A 396 7.02 8.39 -2.72
N LYS A 397 6.94 7.93 -3.97
CA LYS A 397 7.27 8.74 -5.17
C LYS A 397 6.36 9.97 -5.31
N ILE A 398 5.05 9.81 -5.10
CA ILE A 398 4.09 10.93 -5.18
C ILE A 398 4.36 11.96 -4.09
N VAL A 399 4.58 11.51 -2.83
CA VAL A 399 4.90 12.42 -1.72
C VAL A 399 6.19 13.20 -2.00
N TYR A 400 7.22 12.56 -2.54
CA TYR A 400 8.45 13.24 -2.90
C TYR A 400 8.27 14.24 -4.04
N LYS A 401 7.55 13.86 -5.10
CA LYS A 401 7.33 14.72 -6.28
C LYS A 401 6.55 15.99 -5.93
N TYR A 402 5.44 15.87 -5.21
CA TYR A 402 4.51 16.98 -5.01
C TYR A 402 4.71 17.73 -3.69
N TYR A 403 5.34 17.11 -2.69
CA TYR A 403 5.50 17.70 -1.36
C TYR A 403 6.97 17.80 -0.92
N GLY A 404 7.92 17.31 -1.72
CA GLY A 404 9.35 17.36 -1.42
C GLY A 404 9.75 16.49 -0.22
N GLY A 405 8.99 15.40 0.04
CA GLY A 405 9.09 14.63 1.27
C GLY A 405 8.44 15.35 2.47
N GLY A 406 8.32 14.65 3.59
CA GLY A 406 7.81 15.22 4.84
C GLY A 406 8.92 15.76 5.73
N PHE A 407 8.58 16.65 6.65
CA PHE A 407 9.48 17.00 7.73
C PHE A 407 9.58 15.88 8.76
N ALA A 408 10.76 15.71 9.35
CA ALA A 408 10.92 14.80 10.48
C ALA A 408 10.03 15.24 11.63
N ASN A 409 9.24 14.32 12.17
CA ASN A 409 8.40 14.56 13.30
C ASN A 409 8.77 13.60 14.45
N PHE A 410 8.74 14.09 15.67
CA PHE A 410 9.03 13.33 16.87
C PHE A 410 7.83 13.36 17.81
N LYS A 411 7.40 12.18 18.26
CA LYS A 411 6.35 12.04 19.28
C LYS A 411 7.01 11.97 20.65
N ILE A 412 6.75 12.95 21.52
CA ILE A 412 7.48 13.08 22.81
C ILE A 412 7.02 12.05 23.82
N ALA A 413 5.73 11.75 23.90
CA ALA A 413 5.20 10.83 24.89
C ALA A 413 3.85 10.25 24.43
N THR A 414 3.50 9.07 24.95
CA THR A 414 2.16 8.51 24.72
C THR A 414 1.10 9.05 25.67
N HIS A 415 1.52 9.63 26.81
CA HIS A 415 0.61 10.18 27.83
C HIS A 415 1.24 11.42 28.48
N VAL A 416 0.44 12.43 28.79
CA VAL A 416 0.85 13.54 29.64
C VAL A 416 0.18 13.41 31.00
N PRO A 417 0.97 13.43 32.07
CA PRO A 417 0.42 13.57 33.39
C PRO A 417 -0.14 15.00 33.58
N VAL A 418 -1.43 15.10 33.87
CA VAL A 418 -2.05 16.33 34.34
C VAL A 418 -2.47 16.13 35.79
N PHE A 419 -1.87 16.85 36.72
CA PHE A 419 -2.09 16.68 38.18
C PHE A 419 -1.89 15.22 38.67
N GLY A 420 -0.91 14.52 38.11
CA GLY A 420 -0.63 13.13 38.49
C GLY A 420 -1.55 12.07 37.87
N LEU A 421 -2.50 12.49 37.04
CA LEU A 421 -3.38 11.60 36.27
C LEU A 421 -3.03 11.62 34.79
N ASN A 422 -2.97 10.45 34.14
CA ASN A 422 -2.68 10.32 32.72
C ASN A 422 -3.96 10.55 31.89
N PHE A 423 -4.28 11.82 31.60
CA PHE A 423 -5.54 12.19 30.94
C PHE A 423 -5.52 12.19 29.40
N LEU A 424 -4.35 12.29 28.77
CA LEU A 424 -4.28 12.47 27.32
C LEU A 424 -3.24 11.55 26.69
N MET A 425 -3.67 10.81 25.69
CA MET A 425 -2.77 10.08 24.79
C MET A 425 -2.15 11.07 23.80
N TYR A 426 -0.85 11.35 23.94
CA TYR A 426 -0.11 12.27 23.05
C TYR A 426 0.42 11.61 21.77
N ARG A 427 -0.15 10.50 21.34
CA ARG A 427 0.21 9.91 20.02
C ARG A 427 -0.02 10.89 18.87
N GLU A 428 -0.75 11.97 19.11
CA GLU A 428 -1.29 12.85 18.09
C GLU A 428 -0.70 14.25 18.08
N ILE A 429 0.25 14.58 18.97
CA ILE A 429 0.93 15.88 18.95
C ILE A 429 2.38 15.68 18.51
N PRO A 430 2.68 15.81 17.21
CA PRO A 430 4.06 15.74 16.72
C PRO A 430 4.78 17.06 17.05
N ILE A 431 6.02 16.97 17.53
CA ILE A 431 6.95 18.09 17.48
C ILE A 431 7.64 18.06 16.13
N ILE A 432 7.45 19.11 15.36
CA ILE A 432 8.08 19.29 14.05
C ILE A 432 9.32 20.14 14.23
N TYR A 433 10.44 19.66 13.70
CA TYR A 433 11.65 20.44 13.61
C TYR A 433 11.60 21.36 12.39
N THR A 434 11.09 22.58 12.57
CA THR A 434 11.04 23.61 11.52
C THR A 434 12.29 24.50 11.47
N LEU A 435 13.12 24.47 12.52
CA LEU A 435 14.31 25.31 12.64
C LEU A 435 15.51 24.81 11.83
N VAL A 436 15.51 23.55 11.44
CA VAL A 436 16.47 22.92 10.54
C VAL A 436 15.64 22.20 9.48
N ASP A 437 15.86 22.46 8.21
CA ASP A 437 15.13 21.82 7.10
C ASP A 437 15.46 20.31 7.01
N ILE A 438 15.08 19.57 8.06
CA ILE A 438 15.28 18.11 8.12
C ILE A 438 14.12 17.46 7.40
N ARG A 439 14.37 17.09 6.16
CA ARG A 439 13.44 16.29 5.35
C ARG A 439 13.59 14.80 5.65
N VAL A 440 12.48 14.07 5.59
CA VAL A 440 12.50 12.61 5.69
C VAL A 440 13.06 12.05 4.38
N PRO A 441 14.18 11.33 4.38
CA PRO A 441 14.70 10.70 3.17
C PRO A 441 13.71 9.67 2.60
N GLU A 442 13.73 9.50 1.27
CA GLU A 442 12.93 8.51 0.56
C GLU A 442 13.15 7.11 1.14
N GLY A 443 12.08 6.39 1.45
CA GLY A 443 12.13 5.05 2.03
C GLY A 443 12.53 4.96 3.51
N LEU A 444 12.74 6.08 4.24
CA LEU A 444 13.18 6.04 5.64
C LEU A 444 12.22 5.27 6.55
N SER A 445 10.92 5.39 6.34
CA SER A 445 9.93 4.64 7.12
C SER A 445 10.06 3.14 6.89
N ALA A 446 10.23 2.74 5.64
CA ALA A 446 10.45 1.34 5.25
C ALA A 446 11.78 0.80 5.80
N ILE A 447 12.87 1.58 5.73
CA ILE A 447 14.17 1.24 6.33
C ILE A 447 14.03 0.97 7.83
N ASN A 448 13.38 1.87 8.56
CA ASN A 448 13.18 1.72 10.00
C ASN A 448 12.34 0.48 10.38
N SER A 449 11.35 0.16 9.57
CA SER A 449 10.52 -1.04 9.74
C SER A 449 11.32 -2.31 9.42
N TYR A 450 12.04 -2.32 8.31
CA TYR A 450 12.89 -3.43 7.88
C TYR A 450 14.00 -3.75 8.90
N TYR A 451 14.70 -2.75 9.42
CA TYR A 451 15.79 -2.95 10.40
C TYR A 451 15.36 -3.63 11.71
N ARG A 452 14.07 -3.58 12.02
CA ARG A 452 13.54 -4.29 13.20
C ARG A 452 13.35 -5.78 12.97
N ASN A 453 13.41 -6.25 11.71
CA ASN A 453 13.04 -7.61 11.32
C ASN A 453 13.81 -8.10 10.08
N LEU A 454 15.13 -8.03 10.12
CA LEU A 454 16.01 -8.32 8.98
C LEU A 454 15.86 -9.74 8.39
N THR A 455 15.51 -10.71 9.20
CA THR A 455 15.56 -12.14 8.84
C THR A 455 14.18 -12.82 8.80
N ILE A 456 13.09 -12.06 8.91
CA ILE A 456 11.75 -12.62 8.88
C ILE A 456 11.30 -12.84 7.44
N GLY A 457 11.56 -14.04 6.91
CA GLY A 457 11.00 -14.53 5.66
C GLY A 457 11.48 -13.81 4.38
N THR A 458 11.02 -14.32 3.27
CA THR A 458 11.25 -13.77 1.93
C THR A 458 10.01 -13.02 1.43
N ILE A 459 10.14 -12.22 0.39
CA ILE A 459 8.96 -11.63 -0.28
C ILE A 459 8.12 -12.71 -0.97
N ALA A 460 8.77 -13.81 -1.38
CA ALA A 460 8.12 -14.96 -2.00
C ALA A 460 7.32 -15.84 -1.02
N ASP A 461 7.41 -15.59 0.28
CA ASP A 461 6.64 -16.36 1.27
C ASP A 461 5.16 -16.03 1.14
N THR A 462 4.34 -17.06 1.13
CA THR A 462 2.88 -16.94 1.02
C THR A 462 2.31 -16.09 2.16
N SER A 463 1.58 -15.04 1.84
CA SER A 463 1.18 -13.99 2.78
C SER A 463 0.36 -14.50 3.97
N TYR A 464 -0.60 -15.44 3.74
CA TYR A 464 -1.43 -15.98 4.84
C TYR A 464 -0.67 -16.91 5.79
N LEU A 465 0.53 -17.38 5.43
CA LEU A 465 1.40 -18.22 6.26
C LEU A 465 2.38 -17.40 7.10
N LEU A 466 2.46 -16.08 6.90
CA LEU A 466 3.35 -15.23 7.68
C LEU A 466 2.94 -15.25 9.17
N PRO A 467 3.88 -15.55 10.10
CA PRO A 467 3.52 -15.96 11.45
C PRO A 467 3.01 -14.82 12.35
N THR A 468 3.29 -13.57 12.00
CA THR A 468 2.93 -12.40 12.82
C THR A 468 2.50 -11.22 11.96
N ARG A 469 1.70 -10.31 12.55
CA ARG A 469 1.37 -9.03 11.90
C ARG A 469 2.62 -8.23 11.51
N LEU A 470 3.70 -8.37 12.28
CA LEU A 470 4.95 -7.66 12.00
C LEU A 470 5.67 -8.25 10.79
N SER A 471 5.73 -9.60 10.68
CA SER A 471 6.28 -10.26 9.48
C SER A 471 5.47 -9.92 8.22
N TYR A 472 4.14 -9.87 8.34
CA TYR A 472 3.27 -9.41 7.27
C TYR A 472 3.60 -7.96 6.86
N ALA A 473 3.65 -7.03 7.81
CA ALA A 473 3.94 -5.62 7.52
C ALA A 473 5.33 -5.41 6.89
N VAL A 474 6.34 -6.16 7.33
CA VAL A 474 7.69 -6.05 6.74
C VAL A 474 7.74 -6.66 5.35
N ASN A 475 7.21 -7.88 5.16
CA ASN A 475 7.35 -8.62 3.89
C ASN A 475 6.37 -8.19 2.81
N SER A 476 5.24 -7.55 3.18
CA SER A 476 4.26 -7.05 2.20
C SER A 476 4.45 -5.56 1.86
N TYR A 477 4.89 -4.73 2.81
CA TYR A 477 5.05 -3.27 2.66
C TYR A 477 6.52 -2.84 2.58
N SER A 478 7.24 -2.92 3.71
CA SER A 478 8.51 -2.21 3.87
C SER A 478 9.65 -2.78 3.03
N LYS A 479 9.85 -4.10 3.06
CA LYS A 479 10.89 -4.76 2.28
C LYS A 479 10.61 -4.66 0.77
N PRO A 480 9.37 -4.90 0.26
CA PRO A 480 9.06 -4.67 -1.14
C PRO A 480 9.23 -3.21 -1.59
N GLU A 481 8.84 -2.22 -0.78
CA GLU A 481 9.11 -0.80 -1.09
C GLU A 481 10.61 -0.56 -1.32
N LEU A 482 11.47 -1.05 -0.42
CA LEU A 482 12.93 -0.92 -0.55
C LEU A 482 13.50 -1.68 -1.75
N VAL A 483 12.94 -2.84 -2.07
CA VAL A 483 13.33 -3.63 -3.26
C VAL A 483 12.94 -2.90 -4.54
N LEU A 484 11.74 -2.33 -4.61
CA LEU A 484 11.30 -1.55 -5.78
C LEU A 484 12.09 -0.25 -5.93
N LEU A 485 12.43 0.44 -4.82
CA LEU A 485 13.36 1.58 -4.84
C LEU A 485 14.76 1.17 -5.31
N SER A 486 15.25 0.01 -4.88
CA SER A 486 16.54 -0.52 -5.34
C SER A 486 16.52 -0.88 -6.82
N LEU A 487 15.42 -1.47 -7.30
CA LEU A 487 15.22 -1.77 -8.73
C LEU A 487 15.21 -0.48 -9.55
N GLU A 488 14.44 0.54 -9.12
CA GLU A 488 14.41 1.84 -9.78
C GLU A 488 15.81 2.45 -9.88
N ARG A 489 16.57 2.47 -8.78
CA ARG A 489 17.91 3.06 -8.77
C ARG A 489 18.92 2.24 -9.58
N TYR A 490 18.68 0.95 -9.74
CA TYR A 490 19.52 0.07 -10.56
C TYR A 490 19.25 0.23 -12.06
N ILE A 491 17.97 0.28 -12.49
CA ILE A 491 17.59 0.40 -13.91
C ILE A 491 17.37 1.85 -14.37
N GLY A 492 17.22 2.78 -13.44
CA GLY A 492 16.89 4.18 -13.67
C GLY A 492 15.39 4.47 -13.61
N TYR A 493 15.03 5.68 -13.11
CA TYR A 493 13.64 6.13 -12.90
C TYR A 493 12.76 5.99 -14.15
N ASN A 494 13.25 6.44 -15.30
CA ASN A 494 12.46 6.41 -16.54
C ASN A 494 12.14 4.97 -16.97
N ASN A 495 13.11 4.06 -16.88
CA ASN A 495 12.90 2.65 -17.20
C ASN A 495 11.91 1.99 -16.22
N MET A 496 11.98 2.35 -14.94
CA MET A 496 11.01 1.87 -13.94
C MET A 496 9.59 2.35 -14.24
N MET A 497 9.40 3.64 -14.60
CA MET A 497 8.07 4.15 -14.97
C MET A 497 7.53 3.48 -16.25
N VAL A 498 8.38 3.24 -17.24
CA VAL A 498 7.99 2.51 -18.46
C VAL A 498 7.63 1.05 -18.14
N LEU A 499 8.37 0.38 -17.26
CA LEU A 499 8.05 -0.97 -16.79
C LEU A 499 6.67 -1.03 -16.09
N LEU A 500 6.39 -0.08 -15.19
CA LEU A 500 5.11 -0.01 -14.49
C LEU A 500 3.95 0.33 -15.42
N LYS A 501 4.17 1.21 -16.40
CA LYS A 501 3.17 1.51 -17.43
C LYS A 501 2.82 0.28 -18.26
N GLU A 502 3.82 -0.52 -18.63
CA GLU A 502 3.60 -1.75 -19.38
C GLU A 502 2.90 -2.82 -18.52
N TYR A 503 3.29 -2.94 -17.24
CA TYR A 503 2.64 -3.81 -16.28
C TYR A 503 1.15 -3.48 -16.14
N TYR A 504 0.82 -2.19 -15.95
CA TYR A 504 -0.55 -1.70 -15.93
C TYR A 504 -1.31 -2.02 -17.23
N ASN A 505 -0.73 -1.74 -18.39
CA ASN A 505 -1.39 -1.96 -19.68
C ASN A 505 -1.66 -3.44 -19.97
N ARG A 506 -0.74 -4.35 -19.56
CA ARG A 506 -0.91 -5.79 -19.76
C ARG A 506 -1.92 -6.41 -18.82
N TYR A 507 -1.96 -5.95 -17.56
CA TYR A 507 -2.64 -6.68 -16.50
C TYR A 507 -3.83 -5.94 -15.86
N LYS A 508 -4.20 -4.75 -16.35
CA LYS A 508 -5.43 -4.11 -15.87
C LYS A 508 -6.64 -5.00 -16.15
N PHE A 509 -7.53 -5.12 -15.17
CA PHE A 509 -8.68 -6.02 -15.14
C PHE A 509 -8.31 -7.52 -15.22
N GLN A 510 -7.14 -7.88 -14.72
CA GLN A 510 -6.65 -9.25 -14.65
C GLN A 510 -6.05 -9.54 -13.26
N HIS A 511 -5.65 -10.81 -13.08
CA HIS A 511 -5.11 -11.35 -11.82
C HIS A 511 -3.65 -11.82 -12.01
N PRO A 512 -2.68 -10.90 -12.15
CA PRO A 512 -1.29 -11.30 -12.32
C PRO A 512 -0.68 -11.83 -11.03
N THR A 513 0.37 -12.61 -11.19
CA THR A 513 1.24 -13.16 -10.16
C THR A 513 2.57 -12.39 -10.09
N ALA A 514 3.37 -12.66 -9.07
CA ALA A 514 4.74 -12.15 -8.97
C ALA A 514 5.59 -12.52 -10.19
N LEU A 515 5.38 -13.73 -10.74
CA LEU A 515 6.13 -14.19 -11.91
C LEU A 515 5.81 -13.37 -13.16
N ASP A 516 4.59 -12.88 -13.30
CA ASP A 516 4.19 -12.01 -14.41
C ASP A 516 4.98 -10.70 -14.38
N PHE A 517 5.10 -10.06 -13.22
CA PHE A 517 5.91 -8.84 -13.08
C PHE A 517 7.41 -9.12 -13.26
N ILE A 518 7.94 -10.20 -12.66
CA ILE A 518 9.35 -10.58 -12.76
C ILE A 518 9.73 -10.89 -14.20
N ASN A 519 8.87 -11.61 -14.94
CA ASN A 519 9.10 -11.94 -16.34
C ASN A 519 9.04 -10.69 -17.22
N LEU A 520 8.08 -9.81 -17.00
CA LEU A 520 8.00 -8.53 -17.71
C LEU A 520 9.27 -7.69 -17.50
N ALA A 521 9.76 -7.59 -16.26
CA ALA A 521 11.00 -6.87 -15.97
C ALA A 521 12.21 -7.48 -16.68
N LYS A 522 12.28 -8.83 -16.76
CA LYS A 522 13.34 -9.55 -17.51
C LYS A 522 13.20 -9.40 -19.02
N GLU A 523 11.99 -9.40 -19.57
CA GLU A 523 11.74 -9.13 -20.99
C GLU A 523 12.31 -7.77 -21.40
N ARG A 524 12.10 -6.75 -20.58
CA ARG A 524 12.55 -5.40 -20.88
C ARG A 524 14.04 -5.18 -20.66
N GLU A 525 14.54 -5.59 -19.52
CA GLU A 525 15.90 -5.30 -19.06
C GLU A 525 16.91 -6.41 -19.35
N GLY A 526 16.42 -7.52 -19.91
CA GLY A 526 17.20 -8.70 -20.20
C GLY A 526 17.53 -9.53 -18.95
N ASN A 527 18.23 -10.63 -19.15
CA ASN A 527 18.59 -11.57 -18.09
C ASN A 527 19.49 -10.98 -16.99
N LYS A 528 19.95 -9.73 -17.17
CA LYS A 528 20.75 -9.02 -16.15
C LYS A 528 20.02 -8.83 -14.84
N LEU A 529 18.68 -8.89 -14.80
CA LEU A 529 17.88 -8.82 -13.57
C LEU A 529 17.65 -10.18 -12.89
N SER A 530 18.10 -11.29 -13.46
CA SER A 530 17.87 -12.62 -12.87
C SER A 530 18.51 -12.78 -11.49
N TRP A 531 19.72 -12.20 -11.29
CA TRP A 531 20.36 -12.18 -9.99
C TRP A 531 19.60 -11.32 -8.99
N PHE A 532 19.06 -10.16 -9.43
CA PHE A 532 18.33 -9.22 -8.59
C PHE A 532 17.10 -9.88 -7.95
N PHE A 533 16.21 -10.48 -8.75
CA PHE A 533 15.03 -11.15 -8.22
C PHE A 533 15.37 -12.39 -7.40
N ARG A 534 16.42 -13.14 -7.78
CA ARG A 534 16.89 -14.26 -6.96
C ARG A 534 17.34 -13.78 -5.58
N GLU A 535 18.00 -12.63 -5.47
CA GLU A 535 18.50 -12.10 -4.23
C GLU A 535 17.42 -11.48 -3.36
N PHE A 536 16.56 -10.65 -3.95
CA PHE A 536 15.63 -9.83 -3.20
C PHE A 536 14.24 -10.43 -3.03
N TYR A 537 13.77 -11.23 -3.99
CA TYR A 537 12.46 -11.85 -3.94
C TYR A 537 12.49 -13.22 -3.24
N TYR A 538 13.44 -14.09 -3.63
CA TYR A 538 13.52 -15.46 -3.12
C TYR A 538 14.40 -15.65 -1.88
N ASN A 539 15.15 -14.65 -1.46
CA ASN A 539 16.04 -14.75 -0.30
C ASN A 539 15.75 -13.69 0.77
N ALA A 540 16.06 -14.06 2.03
CA ALA A 540 15.99 -13.17 3.19
C ALA A 540 17.39 -12.77 3.68
N ARG A 541 18.34 -12.59 2.74
CA ARG A 541 19.73 -12.25 3.08
C ARG A 541 19.85 -10.80 3.51
N VAL A 542 20.71 -10.58 4.48
CA VAL A 542 21.04 -9.24 5.00
C VAL A 542 22.18 -8.67 4.18
N HIS A 543 22.06 -7.40 3.81
CA HIS A 543 23.08 -6.66 3.06
C HIS A 543 23.85 -5.73 4.00
N ASP A 544 25.17 -5.74 3.91
CA ASP A 544 26.07 -4.84 4.65
C ASP A 544 27.40 -4.81 3.89
N TYR A 545 27.73 -3.67 3.31
CA TYR A 545 28.93 -3.43 2.56
C TYR A 545 29.81 -2.38 3.24
N ALA A 546 31.12 -2.48 3.13
CA ALA A 546 32.02 -1.54 3.75
C ALA A 546 33.25 -1.24 2.87
N ILE A 547 33.75 -0.01 2.94
CA ILE A 547 35.14 0.32 2.59
C ILE A 547 35.96 0.26 3.87
N THR A 548 36.90 -0.68 3.94
CA THR A 548 37.66 -0.95 5.17
C THR A 548 39.06 -0.35 5.14
N ALA A 549 39.65 -0.11 3.96
CA ALA A 549 40.97 0.52 3.84
C ALA A 549 41.17 1.23 2.51
N ILE A 550 41.99 2.27 2.54
CA ILE A 550 42.61 2.93 1.38
C ILE A 550 44.12 2.93 1.62
N ASN A 551 44.87 2.20 0.81
CA ASN A 551 46.33 2.07 0.94
C ASN A 551 47.01 2.70 -0.28
N ARG A 552 48.05 3.52 -0.05
CA ARG A 552 48.95 3.97 -1.11
C ARG A 552 50.04 2.92 -1.31
N THR A 553 50.08 2.29 -2.48
CA THR A 553 51.02 1.19 -2.79
C THR A 553 52.16 1.63 -3.68
N GLY A 554 52.09 2.82 -4.30
CA GLY A 554 53.14 3.40 -5.14
C GLY A 554 53.02 4.91 -5.22
N GLU A 555 53.82 5.54 -6.09
CA GLU A 555 53.84 7.00 -6.24
C GLU A 555 52.47 7.56 -6.64
N ASN A 556 51.77 6.86 -7.56
CA ASN A 556 50.43 7.25 -8.06
C ASN A 556 49.44 6.08 -7.99
N GLU A 557 49.69 5.06 -7.16
CA GLU A 557 48.91 3.86 -7.06
C GLU A 557 48.24 3.75 -5.71
N TYR A 558 46.93 3.44 -5.72
CA TYR A 558 46.12 3.27 -4.53
C TYR A 558 45.32 1.98 -4.63
N GLU A 559 45.18 1.30 -3.51
CA GLU A 559 44.30 0.13 -3.34
C GLU A 559 43.19 0.44 -2.35
N VAL A 560 41.94 0.19 -2.77
CA VAL A 560 40.75 0.31 -1.93
C VAL A 560 40.24 -1.09 -1.62
N LEU A 561 40.20 -1.44 -0.33
CA LEU A 561 39.65 -2.70 0.13
C LEU A 561 38.14 -2.51 0.44
N ALA A 562 37.31 -3.18 -0.32
CA ALA A 562 35.86 -3.25 -0.11
C ALA A 562 35.47 -4.64 0.36
N GLU A 563 34.56 -4.70 1.34
CA GLU A 563 34.13 -5.94 1.97
C GLU A 563 32.59 -6.04 1.97
N ARG A 564 32.08 -7.24 1.79
CA ARG A 564 30.69 -7.61 2.02
C ARG A 564 30.60 -8.33 3.36
N LEU A 565 30.08 -7.65 4.37
CA LEU A 565 30.10 -8.11 5.76
C LEU A 565 28.97 -9.12 6.05
N ARG A 566 27.89 -9.11 5.25
CA ARG A 566 26.75 -10.04 5.37
C ARG A 566 26.58 -10.89 4.11
N GLU A 567 25.49 -11.70 4.06
CA GLU A 567 25.29 -12.71 3.00
C GLU A 567 24.73 -12.10 1.71
N GLY A 568 24.03 -10.96 1.81
CA GLY A 568 23.34 -10.33 0.70
C GLY A 568 24.29 -9.83 -0.38
N PHE A 569 23.95 -10.11 -1.63
CA PHE A 569 24.75 -9.70 -2.79
C PHE A 569 24.05 -8.57 -3.56
N PHE A 570 24.83 -7.54 -3.93
CA PHE A 570 24.40 -6.46 -4.82
C PHE A 570 25.57 -6.04 -5.71
N GLU A 571 25.29 -5.75 -6.97
CA GLU A 571 26.29 -5.15 -7.89
C GLU A 571 26.48 -3.68 -7.54
N ASN A 572 27.66 -3.33 -7.03
CA ASN A 572 27.95 -2.00 -6.50
C ASN A 572 28.91 -1.21 -7.38
N ASP A 573 28.79 0.12 -7.30
CA ASP A 573 29.82 1.05 -7.78
C ASP A 573 30.80 1.37 -6.64
N ILE A 574 32.10 1.35 -6.94
CA ILE A 574 33.17 1.77 -6.05
C ILE A 574 33.74 3.07 -6.57
N VAL A 575 33.79 4.07 -5.73
CA VAL A 575 34.24 5.41 -6.08
C VAL A 575 35.43 5.82 -5.25
N LEU A 576 36.45 6.37 -5.90
CA LEU A 576 37.58 7.03 -5.25
C LEU A 576 37.49 8.52 -5.53
N TYR A 577 37.39 9.32 -4.48
CA TYR A 577 37.33 10.77 -4.53
C TYR A 577 38.74 11.35 -4.38
N THR A 578 39.12 12.24 -5.27
CA THR A 578 40.35 13.01 -5.18
C THR A 578 40.08 14.50 -4.99
N ASP A 579 41.09 15.31 -4.84
CA ASP A 579 40.95 16.78 -4.77
C ASP A 579 40.52 17.42 -6.10
N LYS A 580 40.57 16.69 -7.24
CA LYS A 580 40.25 17.22 -8.57
C LYS A 580 39.29 16.41 -9.38
N ASP A 581 39.17 15.11 -9.13
CA ASP A 581 38.36 14.20 -9.92
C ASP A 581 37.75 13.06 -9.08
N THR A 582 36.96 12.23 -9.75
CA THR A 582 36.31 11.08 -9.14
C THR A 582 36.47 9.89 -10.07
N LEU A 583 37.03 8.80 -9.53
CA LEU A 583 37.32 7.59 -10.29
C LEU A 583 36.33 6.48 -9.91
N PHE A 584 35.86 5.74 -10.90
CA PHE A 584 34.80 4.73 -10.74
C PHE A 584 35.29 3.34 -11.15
N GLN A 585 34.89 2.32 -10.39
CA GLN A 585 34.97 0.91 -10.76
C GLN A 585 33.71 0.20 -10.34
N LYS A 586 33.45 -1.01 -10.88
CA LYS A 586 32.29 -1.83 -10.54
C LYS A 586 32.69 -3.10 -9.80
N TRP A 587 31.85 -3.47 -8.85
CA TRP A 587 31.93 -4.76 -8.16
C TRP A 587 30.72 -5.62 -8.55
N THR A 588 30.94 -6.56 -9.46
CA THR A 588 29.89 -7.44 -10.01
C THR A 588 30.05 -8.91 -9.60
N GLU A 589 31.19 -9.26 -8.99
CA GLU A 589 31.47 -10.61 -8.57
C GLU A 589 30.90 -10.91 -7.17
N ASN A 590 30.35 -12.10 -7.00
CA ASN A 590 29.82 -12.57 -5.72
C ASN A 590 30.96 -13.08 -4.80
N VAL A 591 31.85 -12.20 -4.40
CA VAL A 591 32.95 -12.49 -3.46
C VAL A 591 32.77 -11.72 -2.16
N ARG A 592 33.45 -12.16 -1.07
CA ARG A 592 33.34 -11.51 0.25
C ARG A 592 34.13 -10.22 0.36
N TYR A 593 35.20 -10.10 -0.35
CA TYR A 593 36.04 -8.90 -0.40
C TYR A 593 36.68 -8.76 -1.76
N LYS A 594 37.05 -7.53 -2.12
CA LYS A 594 37.78 -7.23 -3.35
C LYS A 594 38.65 -6.01 -3.14
N VAL A 595 39.88 -6.08 -3.71
CA VAL A 595 40.81 -4.94 -3.77
C VAL A 595 40.67 -4.27 -5.13
N PHE A 596 40.33 -2.99 -5.11
CA PHE A 596 40.24 -2.15 -6.31
C PHE A 596 41.48 -1.31 -6.45
N LYS A 597 42.15 -1.40 -7.61
CA LYS A 597 43.36 -0.65 -7.91
C LYS A 597 43.07 0.60 -8.70
N PHE A 598 43.45 1.74 -8.18
CA PHE A 598 43.30 3.04 -8.82
C PHE A 598 44.66 3.67 -9.11
N HIS A 599 44.74 4.38 -10.23
CA HIS A 599 45.93 5.14 -10.60
C HIS A 599 45.57 6.63 -10.71
N THR A 600 46.19 7.47 -9.87
CA THR A 600 45.97 8.92 -9.89
C THR A 600 47.17 9.67 -9.32
N LYS A 601 47.45 10.84 -9.93
CA LYS A 601 48.43 11.81 -9.41
C LYS A 601 47.80 12.80 -8.43
N ASN A 602 46.50 12.79 -8.30
CA ASN A 602 45.73 13.71 -7.45
C ASN A 602 45.72 13.19 -6.01
N GLU A 603 45.52 14.11 -5.06
CA GLU A 603 45.39 13.73 -3.63
C GLU A 603 44.11 12.94 -3.40
N VAL A 604 44.22 11.73 -2.86
CA VAL A 604 43.06 10.90 -2.53
C VAL A 604 42.46 11.35 -1.20
N LEU A 605 41.19 11.63 -1.20
CA LEU A 605 40.42 12.13 -0.05
C LEU A 605 39.62 11.02 0.63
N ALA A 606 38.90 10.21 -0.14
CA ALA A 606 37.98 9.20 0.36
C ALA A 606 37.69 8.13 -0.69
N ALA A 607 37.12 7.01 -0.25
CA ALA A 607 36.44 6.04 -1.13
C ALA A 607 35.06 5.71 -0.58
N GLU A 608 34.13 5.35 -1.47
CA GLU A 608 32.77 5.02 -1.13
C GLU A 608 32.27 3.87 -2.00
N ILE A 609 31.49 2.97 -1.41
CA ILE A 609 30.71 1.94 -2.08
C ILE A 609 29.25 2.34 -2.12
N ASP A 610 28.61 2.10 -3.25
CA ASP A 610 27.21 2.48 -3.52
C ASP A 610 26.89 3.97 -3.21
N PRO A 611 27.59 4.93 -3.82
CA PRO A 611 27.40 6.35 -3.56
C PRO A 611 26.01 6.86 -3.92
N TYR A 612 25.31 6.13 -4.81
CA TYR A 612 23.94 6.45 -5.26
C TYR A 612 22.86 5.74 -4.45
N ARG A 613 23.24 4.99 -3.41
CA ARG A 613 22.30 4.26 -2.56
C ARG A 613 21.36 3.35 -3.37
N LYS A 614 21.90 2.62 -4.35
CA LYS A 614 21.11 1.68 -5.16
C LYS A 614 20.61 0.50 -4.34
N ASN A 615 21.40 0.05 -3.37
CA ASN A 615 21.00 -1.02 -2.45
C ASN A 615 20.34 -0.45 -1.19
N MET A 616 19.01 -0.26 -1.24
CA MET A 616 18.24 0.27 -0.12
C MET A 616 18.12 -0.69 1.09
N LEU A 617 18.54 -1.94 0.93
CA LEU A 617 18.52 -2.95 1.99
C LEU A 617 19.85 -3.07 2.74
N ASP A 618 20.86 -2.24 2.42
CA ASP A 618 22.09 -2.15 3.21
C ASP A 618 21.77 -1.62 4.61
N ILE A 619 22.16 -2.38 5.64
CA ILE A 619 21.80 -2.08 7.03
C ILE A 619 22.71 -1.06 7.69
N ASN A 620 23.82 -0.69 7.05
CA ASN A 620 24.81 0.19 7.67
C ASN A 620 25.52 1.09 6.64
N PHE A 621 24.82 2.08 6.15
CA PHE A 621 25.41 3.05 5.21
C PHE A 621 26.61 3.85 5.79
N ALA A 622 26.81 3.82 7.11
CA ALA A 622 27.91 4.58 7.71
C ALA A 622 29.30 3.98 7.43
N ASN A 623 29.39 2.67 7.15
CA ASN A 623 30.63 1.99 6.80
C ASN A 623 30.88 1.92 5.29
N ASN A 624 29.95 2.42 4.46
CA ASN A 624 30.09 2.44 3.01
C ASN A 624 31.19 3.41 2.52
N SER A 625 31.70 4.27 3.37
CA SER A 625 32.76 5.21 3.02
C SER A 625 33.93 5.19 4.00
N PHE A 626 35.08 5.51 3.48
CA PHE A 626 36.33 5.64 4.26
C PHE A 626 37.09 6.89 3.81
N THR A 627 37.47 7.75 4.77
CA THR A 627 38.25 8.99 4.51
C THR A 627 39.70 8.83 4.92
N VAL A 628 40.61 9.25 4.08
CA VAL A 628 42.05 9.15 4.37
C VAL A 628 42.44 10.05 5.53
N ASN A 629 41.96 11.30 5.53
CA ASN A 629 42.25 12.29 6.58
C ASN A 629 40.94 12.82 7.20
N SER A 630 40.78 12.68 8.51
CA SER A 630 39.63 13.23 9.23
C SER A 630 39.75 14.77 9.35
N LYS A 631 38.64 15.46 9.01
CA LYS A 631 38.55 16.93 9.17
C LYS A 631 37.97 17.27 10.54
N TYR A 632 38.81 17.45 11.55
CA TYR A 632 38.42 17.76 12.94
C TYR A 632 37.47 18.95 13.04
N TRP A 633 37.66 20.00 12.25
CA TRP A 633 36.82 21.19 12.25
C TRP A 633 35.42 20.90 11.78
N ALA A 634 35.21 19.97 10.85
CA ALA A 634 33.87 19.54 10.44
C ALA A 634 33.13 18.84 11.60
N SER A 635 33.80 17.93 12.30
CA SER A 635 33.28 17.24 13.47
C SER A 635 32.93 18.23 14.61
N ILE A 636 33.80 19.18 14.89
CA ILE A 636 33.56 20.22 15.90
C ILE A 636 32.39 21.11 15.49
N SER A 637 32.33 21.55 14.23
CA SER A 637 31.25 22.38 13.74
C SER A 637 29.88 21.67 13.84
N ILE A 638 29.81 20.41 13.48
CA ILE A 638 28.59 19.58 13.61
C ILE A 638 28.20 19.45 15.08
N SER A 639 29.17 19.12 15.96
CA SER A 639 28.93 18.97 17.40
C SER A 639 28.43 20.26 18.05
N LEU A 640 28.99 21.42 17.68
CA LEU A 640 28.54 22.72 18.18
C LEU A 640 27.11 23.05 17.70
N ARG A 641 26.80 22.81 16.41
CA ARG A 641 25.45 22.99 15.88
C ARG A 641 24.45 22.14 16.64
N TRP A 642 24.77 20.87 16.91
CA TRP A 642 23.96 19.96 17.70
C TRP A 642 23.78 20.45 19.15
N PHE A 643 24.83 20.91 19.78
CA PHE A 643 24.78 21.46 21.14
C PHE A 643 23.81 22.65 21.23
N PHE A 644 23.95 23.63 20.32
CA PHE A 644 23.03 24.78 20.26
C PHE A 644 21.60 24.37 19.96
N TRP A 645 21.44 23.35 19.14
CA TRP A 645 20.13 22.85 18.76
C TRP A 645 19.41 22.16 19.94
N ILE A 646 20.12 21.30 20.67
CA ILE A 646 19.63 20.67 21.91
C ILE A 646 19.32 21.73 22.96
N GLN A 647 20.18 22.73 23.12
CA GLN A 647 19.94 23.84 24.04
C GLN A 647 18.66 24.60 23.70
N ASN A 648 18.43 24.94 22.42
CA ASN A 648 17.20 25.58 21.97
C ASN A 648 15.96 24.72 22.22
N ALA A 649 16.05 23.43 21.93
CA ALA A 649 14.96 22.47 22.18
C ALA A 649 14.62 22.41 23.67
N LEU A 650 15.61 22.37 24.56
CA LEU A 650 15.42 22.36 26.01
C LEU A 650 14.83 23.69 26.51
N MET A 651 15.24 24.82 25.96
CA MET A 651 14.68 26.14 26.30
C MET A 651 13.20 26.25 25.90
N ILE A 652 12.84 25.76 24.70
CA ILE A 652 11.44 25.71 24.24
C ILE A 652 10.62 24.80 25.16
N LEU A 653 11.11 23.63 25.51
CA LEU A 653 10.44 22.69 26.41
C LEU A 653 10.29 23.33 27.83
N GLY A 654 11.30 24.03 28.33
CA GLY A 654 11.25 24.73 29.60
C GLY A 654 10.33 25.96 29.64
N SER A 655 9.99 26.51 28.44
CA SER A 655 9.04 27.63 28.34
C SER A 655 7.57 27.21 28.25
N ILE A 656 7.32 25.93 28.04
CA ILE A 656 5.97 25.31 27.91
C ILE A 656 5.52 24.73 29.27
N GLY A 657 6.40 24.52 30.24
CA GLY A 657 6.12 24.07 31.59
C GLY A 657 6.08 25.27 32.56
#